data_529c1de87046ccf8a54eaefa79bd9ecb
#
_entry.id   529c1de87046ccf8a54eaefa79bd9ecb
#
_cell.length_a   1.000
_cell.length_b   1.000
_cell.length_c   1.000
_cell.angle_alpha   90.00
_cell.angle_beta   90.00
_cell.angle_gamma   90.00
#
_symmetry.space_group_name_H-M   'P 1'
#
loop_
_entity.id
_entity.type
_entity.pdbx_description
1 polymer ?
#
loop_
_entity_poly.entity_id
_entity_poly.type
_entity_poly.pdbx_seq_one_letter_code
_entity_poly.pdbx_strand_id
1 'polypeptide(L)'
;MTTWFVALAAGLSLAMVSATHAIGDTAEAGQDPLKRAGELNTEVVQHIGAGEARDGIPKAREALRVREQALGPVHRDVAESLNNLAVLLQVTGDYAGARPLFERAIAIWETAQGPSHLDVATGLNNLAGLYRRTGDYASARPLYERALQIRESALGPVHPSVAESLNNLAVLHEAVGEYQAARPLYERALAIWERALGPVHADVATGLNNLGLLRETLGDFSAARPMLERSLQIRNQVLGPIHPAVAASLNNLGLLLGATGDYAGARPLLEESLVMSEQVYGPSHPDVATAYALLAQLLHSAGDYAAARTLHERALQIRTDVLGPAHPDVANSLHALGQLVRDMGDRPTARPLFERALVIREQALGPEHPDMAATLNSLAYLLYLDGDRATAGQLAERGLRIRERAFGLQHPAVAASAITYAEILFSTGDAAAARLLYERGLHIVRAVPAPEWHRRAALGLGRMDESEGHITDALALYEEAVTTSEGVAAQFAGEVPRQQYLEADRRLEAYDALAALLLKLHQEDPTQGYDRRSWAVLEAKKGRVAAEALSKARPKLQNPQARARADGARAKQDEALALERSLLEELARSPSDQRQERIQSLTTLLARTKGEYLGQVHAMLERYPQYKTLFVDQQIVDPRSLAKFADRLPAGTLAVQYFAAPDALYIFVVAAGGRFEVKRQAVAQADLYAMITRYRQHLDRGARVHLAWEDNGSEIYLSEVAPLKALTRTLSEHLLGPIEVELSAYRQLILIPNDLLLHLPIHALMRPAKDGTPHFLAETHLVSYVTQLELMDLLSPGRRPAYAPLLAVGNPDGSLPWASREIQRVKALRPAVTMLEGQQATKGRFLGLASQFQDLHFATHGVLDPSRPERSYLLMAGNDDGEKRLGIEQIAALTFRGGLAILSACETAVGERVPGAALITLAAAFSQAGSKSIVASLWKVNDSATADLMVDFHRSLRTLDRAAALQRAQLAMMRTPDDRHPYYWASFILIGGR
;
A
#
# COMPACT_ATOMS: atom_id res chain seq x y z
N MET A 1 10.29 3.02 8.39
CA MET A 1 11.53 3.34 7.66
C MET A 1 11.49 4.67 6.91
N THR A 2 10.34 5.23 6.67
CA THR A 2 10.11 6.46 5.88
C THR A 2 10.48 7.77 6.60
N THR A 3 10.42 7.80 7.90
CA THR A 3 10.62 9.00 8.72
C THR A 3 12.09 9.49 8.83
N TRP A 4 13.06 8.67 8.44
CA TRP A 4 14.47 9.00 8.59
C TRP A 4 15.06 9.91 7.49
N PHE A 5 14.45 9.94 6.30
CA PHE A 5 14.99 10.71 5.18
C PHE A 5 14.67 12.21 5.21
N VAL A 6 13.59 12.60 5.84
CA VAL A 6 13.09 13.99 5.77
C VAL A 6 13.52 14.85 6.96
N ALA A 7 13.86 14.26 8.09
CA ALA A 7 14.51 14.97 9.21
C ALA A 7 15.90 15.54 8.85
N LEU A 8 16.47 15.10 7.73
CA LEU A 8 17.77 15.58 7.27
C LEU A 8 17.74 17.01 6.74
N ALA A 9 16.64 17.46 6.14
CA ALA A 9 16.54 18.82 5.59
C ALA A 9 16.12 19.89 6.63
N ALA A 10 15.46 19.46 7.70
CA ALA A 10 14.97 20.38 8.74
C ALA A 10 16.00 20.64 9.88
N GLY A 11 17.07 19.86 9.96
CA GLY A 11 18.09 19.98 11.02
C GLY A 11 19.26 20.93 10.73
N LEU A 12 19.28 21.54 9.57
CA LEU A 12 20.24 22.60 9.25
C LEU A 12 19.61 23.98 9.48
N SER A 13 19.10 24.23 10.70
CA SER A 13 19.08 25.59 11.24
C SER A 13 20.53 25.94 11.57
N LEU A 14 21.29 26.34 10.56
CA LEU A 14 22.58 26.96 10.76
C LEU A 14 22.37 28.19 11.63
N ALA A 15 22.68 28.12 12.93
CA ALA A 15 22.91 29.31 13.72
C ALA A 15 24.15 30.02 13.13
N MET A 16 23.90 30.81 12.11
CA MET A 16 24.87 31.71 11.56
C MET A 16 25.06 32.84 12.57
N VAL A 17 26.22 32.92 13.13
CA VAL A 17 26.66 34.12 13.85
C VAL A 17 26.83 35.23 12.78
N SER A 18 25.79 36.00 12.56
CA SER A 18 25.89 37.24 11.80
C SER A 18 26.54 38.29 12.68
N ALA A 19 27.86 38.35 12.65
CA ALA A 19 28.60 39.47 13.21
C ALA A 19 28.61 40.63 12.23
N THR A 20 27.56 41.44 12.25
CA THR A 20 27.62 42.78 11.70
C THR A 20 28.31 43.69 12.70
N HIS A 21 29.65 43.81 12.62
CA HIS A 21 30.35 44.95 13.15
C HIS A 21 30.94 45.74 12.00
N ALA A 22 30.33 46.95 11.78
CA ALA A 22 30.91 47.96 10.93
C ALA A 22 32.26 48.36 11.47
N ILE A 23 33.31 48.08 10.70
CA ILE A 23 34.64 48.72 10.88
C ILE A 23 34.73 49.80 9.83
N GLY A 24 34.88 51.02 10.32
CA GLY A 24 35.02 52.24 9.50
C GLY A 24 36.24 52.22 8.57
N ASP A 25 36.04 52.85 7.46
CA ASP A 25 37.01 53.11 6.41
C ASP A 25 38.26 53.76 6.95
N THR A 26 39.48 53.31 6.56
CA THR A 26 40.49 54.15 5.91
C THR A 26 41.66 53.29 5.39
N ALA A 27 42.04 53.62 4.13
CA ALA A 27 43.40 53.55 3.53
C ALA A 27 43.79 52.30 2.69
N GLU A 28 44.23 52.67 1.53
CA GLU A 28 44.60 51.95 0.33
C GLU A 28 45.77 50.94 0.45
N ALA A 29 45.71 49.99 -0.54
CA ALA A 29 46.84 49.20 -1.05
C ALA A 29 47.41 48.08 -0.14
N GLY A 30 46.73 46.96 -0.28
CA GLY A 30 47.09 45.65 0.30
C GLY A 30 45.87 45.14 1.03
N GLN A 31 45.11 44.22 0.42
CA GLN A 31 43.94 43.65 1.08
C GLN A 31 44.39 43.15 2.48
N ASP A 32 43.81 43.74 3.52
CA ASP A 32 44.04 43.26 4.90
C ASP A 32 43.75 41.74 4.94
N PRO A 33 44.70 40.91 5.29
CA PRO A 33 44.52 39.47 5.28
C PRO A 33 43.31 39.03 6.11
N LEU A 34 42.97 39.76 7.17
CA LEU A 34 41.81 39.49 8.03
C LEU A 34 40.47 39.86 7.32
N LYS A 35 40.48 40.95 6.56
CA LYS A 35 39.32 41.31 5.72
C LYS A 35 39.10 40.23 4.67
N ARG A 36 40.16 39.78 3.99
CA ARG A 36 40.05 38.69 3.01
C ARG A 36 39.56 37.38 3.65
N ALA A 37 40.02 37.01 4.84
CA ALA A 37 39.53 35.84 5.56
C ALA A 37 38.08 35.96 5.96
N GLY A 38 37.57 37.16 6.29
CA GLY A 38 36.15 37.45 6.54
C GLY A 38 35.32 37.27 5.29
N GLU A 39 35.79 37.79 4.13
CA GLU A 39 35.11 37.59 2.82
C GLU A 39 35.03 36.10 2.46
N LEU A 40 36.14 35.36 2.59
CA LEU A 40 36.17 33.91 2.36
C LEU A 40 35.22 33.16 3.29
N ASN A 41 35.13 33.57 4.55
CA ASN A 41 34.16 32.92 5.47
C ASN A 41 32.71 33.20 5.09
N THR A 42 32.42 34.39 4.55
CA THR A 42 31.10 34.71 3.98
C THR A 42 30.79 33.86 2.75
N GLU A 43 31.78 33.70 1.86
CA GLU A 43 31.64 32.80 0.70
C GLU A 43 31.41 31.34 1.13
N VAL A 44 32.12 30.88 2.18
CA VAL A 44 31.93 29.55 2.78
C VAL A 44 30.49 29.34 3.23
N VAL A 45 29.93 30.33 3.94
CA VAL A 45 28.50 30.27 4.36
C VAL A 45 27.56 30.22 3.17
N GLN A 46 27.87 30.96 2.09
CA GLN A 46 27.07 30.89 0.84
C GLN A 46 27.15 29.49 0.20
N HIS A 47 28.34 28.90 0.11
CA HIS A 47 28.50 27.53 -0.43
C HIS A 47 27.81 26.47 0.42
N ILE A 48 27.76 26.63 1.73
CA ILE A 48 26.97 25.76 2.61
C ILE A 48 25.48 25.88 2.27
N GLY A 49 24.98 27.11 2.11
CA GLY A 49 23.59 27.38 1.78
C GLY A 49 23.17 26.92 0.37
N ALA A 50 24.11 26.96 -0.59
CA ALA A 50 23.91 26.51 -1.96
C ALA A 50 24.07 24.99 -2.15
N GLY A 51 24.50 24.25 -1.10
CA GLY A 51 24.79 22.81 -1.20
C GLY A 51 26.11 22.48 -1.93
N GLU A 52 26.95 23.49 -2.19
CA GLU A 52 28.25 23.38 -2.88
C GLU A 52 29.38 23.14 -1.86
N ALA A 53 29.16 22.24 -0.90
CA ALA A 53 30.06 22.06 0.24
C ALA A 53 31.49 21.71 -0.16
N ARG A 54 31.71 20.98 -1.27
CA ARG A 54 33.07 20.66 -1.77
C ARG A 54 33.82 21.87 -2.23
N ASP A 55 33.17 22.82 -2.88
CA ASP A 55 33.80 24.03 -3.38
C ASP A 55 34.10 25.03 -2.25
N GLY A 56 33.35 24.96 -1.16
CA GLY A 56 33.59 25.71 0.06
C GLY A 56 34.80 25.27 0.87
N ILE A 57 35.21 23.99 0.84
CA ILE A 57 36.29 23.44 1.65
C ILE A 57 37.64 24.14 1.42
N PRO A 58 38.11 24.36 0.18
CA PRO A 58 39.37 25.09 -0.05
C PRO A 58 39.34 26.51 0.53
N LYS A 59 38.25 27.23 0.38
CA LYS A 59 38.05 28.57 0.90
C LYS A 59 38.03 28.61 2.42
N ALA A 60 37.38 27.66 3.06
CA ALA A 60 37.36 27.52 4.52
C ALA A 60 38.74 27.24 5.08
N ARG A 61 39.53 26.39 4.41
CA ARG A 61 40.91 26.11 4.79
C ARG A 61 41.80 27.33 4.63
N GLU A 62 41.63 28.11 3.57
CA GLU A 62 42.36 29.36 3.37
C GLU A 62 41.98 30.39 4.43
N ALA A 63 40.70 30.61 4.71
CA ALA A 63 40.26 31.50 5.76
C ALA A 63 40.82 31.13 7.12
N LEU A 64 40.76 29.82 7.45
CA LEU A 64 41.37 29.29 8.70
C LEU A 64 42.85 29.57 8.76
N ARG A 65 43.62 29.27 7.71
CA ARG A 65 45.06 29.49 7.64
C ARG A 65 45.43 30.99 7.83
N VAL A 66 44.71 31.87 7.16
CA VAL A 66 44.95 33.32 7.26
C VAL A 66 44.67 33.82 8.67
N ARG A 67 43.55 33.40 9.29
CA ARG A 67 43.21 33.78 10.66
C ARG A 67 44.20 33.21 11.70
N GLU A 68 44.64 31.95 11.53
CA GLU A 68 45.66 31.36 12.41
C GLU A 68 46.99 32.10 12.35
N GLN A 69 47.41 32.52 11.14
CA GLN A 69 48.65 33.28 10.96
C GLN A 69 48.58 34.70 11.52
N ALA A 70 47.43 35.37 11.37
CA ALA A 70 47.27 36.74 11.78
C ALA A 70 46.90 36.93 13.25
N LEU A 71 46.11 36.02 13.82
CA LEU A 71 45.51 36.15 15.17
C LEU A 71 46.08 35.15 16.18
N GLY A 72 46.83 34.16 15.68
CA GLY A 72 47.29 33.04 16.49
C GLY A 72 46.23 31.93 16.61
N PRO A 73 46.66 30.71 16.99
CA PRO A 73 45.84 29.50 16.90
C PRO A 73 44.69 29.39 17.91
N VAL A 74 44.59 30.29 18.88
CA VAL A 74 43.59 30.26 19.97
C VAL A 74 42.65 31.46 19.96
N HIS A 75 42.57 32.18 18.84
CA HIS A 75 41.67 33.31 18.70
C HIS A 75 40.26 32.88 18.40
N ARG A 76 39.22 33.57 18.90
CA ARG A 76 37.81 33.28 18.70
C ARG A 76 37.42 33.12 17.22
N ASP A 77 37.98 33.98 16.33
CA ASP A 77 37.65 33.94 14.89
C ASP A 77 38.29 32.72 14.18
N VAL A 78 39.37 32.17 14.75
CA VAL A 78 39.91 30.87 14.33
C VAL A 78 38.92 29.75 14.67
N ALA A 79 38.28 29.79 15.83
CA ALA A 79 37.28 28.82 16.21
C ALA A 79 36.04 28.87 15.29
N GLU A 80 35.60 30.07 14.85
CA GLU A 80 34.58 30.23 13.85
C GLU A 80 34.93 29.54 12.52
N SER A 81 36.16 29.77 12.01
CA SER A 81 36.60 29.12 10.76
C SER A 81 36.75 27.61 10.90
N LEU A 82 37.17 27.11 12.06
CA LEU A 82 37.21 25.67 12.37
C LEU A 82 35.81 25.06 12.36
N ASN A 83 34.86 25.74 13.01
CA ASN A 83 33.47 25.30 13.04
C ASN A 83 32.87 25.23 11.62
N ASN A 84 33.08 26.26 10.81
CA ASN A 84 32.56 26.31 9.43
C ASN A 84 33.19 25.24 8.52
N LEU A 85 34.50 25.03 8.65
CA LEU A 85 35.18 23.94 7.94
C LEU A 85 34.65 22.56 8.39
N ALA A 86 34.42 22.39 9.70
CA ALA A 86 33.85 21.15 10.22
C ALA A 86 32.44 20.88 9.69
N VAL A 87 31.58 21.91 9.56
CA VAL A 87 30.25 21.80 8.94
C VAL A 87 30.36 21.33 7.49
N LEU A 88 31.28 21.92 6.70
CA LEU A 88 31.50 21.49 5.30
C LEU A 88 31.96 20.04 5.20
N LEU A 89 32.90 19.61 6.05
CA LEU A 89 33.34 18.22 6.08
C LEU A 89 32.24 17.27 6.51
N GLN A 90 31.41 17.68 7.48
CA GLN A 90 30.22 16.89 7.88
C GLN A 90 29.23 16.73 6.72
N VAL A 91 28.96 17.78 5.95
CA VAL A 91 28.05 17.72 4.80
C VAL A 91 28.60 16.80 3.69
N THR A 92 29.92 16.80 3.49
CA THR A 92 30.56 15.93 2.49
C THR A 92 30.84 14.51 2.99
N GLY A 93 30.38 14.16 4.22
CA GLY A 93 30.54 12.83 4.78
C GLY A 93 31.87 12.54 5.45
N ASP A 94 32.79 13.49 5.51
CA ASP A 94 34.05 13.34 6.26
C ASP A 94 33.85 13.65 7.76
N TYR A 95 33.12 12.74 8.43
CA TYR A 95 32.80 12.88 9.85
C TYR A 95 34.07 12.78 10.75
N ALA A 96 35.05 11.98 10.33
CA ALA A 96 36.31 11.81 11.03
C ALA A 96 37.16 13.09 11.01
N GLY A 97 37.17 13.78 9.87
CA GLY A 97 37.85 15.08 9.75
C GLY A 97 37.12 16.22 10.45
N ALA A 98 35.77 16.17 10.49
CA ALA A 98 34.95 17.23 11.10
C ALA A 98 35.07 17.26 12.64
N ARG A 99 35.06 16.09 13.29
CA ARG A 99 35.07 15.95 14.77
C ARG A 99 36.15 16.75 15.47
N PRO A 100 37.47 16.58 15.17
CA PRO A 100 38.51 17.28 15.87
C PRO A 100 38.49 18.80 15.68
N LEU A 101 37.91 19.26 14.56
CA LEU A 101 37.75 20.69 14.31
C LEU A 101 36.64 21.30 15.18
N PHE A 102 35.52 20.63 15.37
CA PHE A 102 34.49 21.06 16.32
C PHE A 102 35.00 21.06 17.75
N GLU A 103 35.70 19.99 18.17
CA GLU A 103 36.28 19.88 19.50
C GLU A 103 37.32 21.04 19.78
N ARG A 104 38.14 21.32 18.78
CA ARG A 104 39.12 22.45 18.87
C ARG A 104 38.43 23.81 18.91
N ALA A 105 37.39 24.01 18.09
CA ALA A 105 36.62 25.25 18.09
C ALA A 105 35.98 25.53 19.46
N ILE A 106 35.35 24.50 20.06
CA ILE A 106 34.74 24.59 21.38
C ILE A 106 35.80 24.94 22.43
N ALA A 107 36.95 24.24 22.45
CA ALA A 107 38.03 24.49 23.41
C ALA A 107 38.57 25.92 23.32
N ILE A 108 38.68 26.48 22.09
CA ILE A 108 39.11 27.87 21.88
C ILE A 108 38.04 28.82 22.42
N TRP A 109 36.79 28.62 22.13
CA TRP A 109 35.69 29.48 22.65
C TRP A 109 35.59 29.41 24.17
N GLU A 110 35.68 28.20 24.77
CA GLU A 110 35.72 28.06 26.23
C GLU A 110 36.86 28.84 26.89
N THR A 111 38.05 28.80 26.26
CA THR A 111 39.25 29.50 26.77
C THR A 111 39.12 31.02 26.58
N ALA A 112 38.66 31.46 25.43
CA ALA A 112 38.67 32.89 25.06
C ALA A 112 37.45 33.66 25.63
N GLN A 113 36.30 32.98 25.79
CA GLN A 113 35.04 33.65 26.13
C GLN A 113 34.39 33.06 27.39
N GLY A 114 34.89 31.95 27.90
CA GLY A 114 34.37 31.22 29.04
C GLY A 114 33.35 30.10 28.64
N PRO A 115 33.21 29.09 29.52
CA PRO A 115 32.45 27.86 29.23
C PRO A 115 30.95 28.05 29.09
N SER A 116 30.40 29.20 29.45
CA SER A 116 28.97 29.51 29.39
C SER A 116 28.66 30.52 28.27
N HIS A 117 29.55 30.76 27.34
CA HIS A 117 29.33 31.67 26.22
C HIS A 117 28.45 31.02 25.14
N LEU A 118 27.64 31.84 24.43
CA LEU A 118 26.71 31.35 23.40
C LEU A 118 27.41 30.65 22.23
N ASP A 119 28.62 31.05 21.88
CA ASP A 119 29.41 30.39 20.82
C ASP A 119 29.78 28.96 21.23
N VAL A 120 30.05 28.71 22.54
CA VAL A 120 30.28 27.37 23.05
C VAL A 120 29.01 26.52 22.87
N ALA A 121 27.81 27.08 23.17
CA ALA A 121 26.57 26.37 22.95
C ALA A 121 26.31 26.03 21.47
N THR A 122 26.71 26.92 20.56
CA THR A 122 26.63 26.67 19.11
C THR A 122 27.58 25.54 18.69
N GLY A 123 28.84 25.55 19.15
CA GLY A 123 29.81 24.48 18.88
C GLY A 123 29.36 23.13 19.44
N LEU A 124 28.84 23.10 20.70
CA LEU A 124 28.30 21.90 21.32
C LEU A 124 27.09 21.33 20.54
N ASN A 125 26.21 22.21 20.09
CA ASN A 125 25.05 21.80 19.27
C ASN A 125 25.49 21.17 17.94
N ASN A 126 26.48 21.73 17.26
CA ASN A 126 27.04 21.22 16.02
C ASN A 126 27.75 19.88 16.22
N LEU A 127 28.57 19.75 17.25
CA LEU A 127 29.24 18.51 17.60
C LEU A 127 28.24 17.42 18.00
N ALA A 128 27.19 17.76 18.74
CA ALA A 128 26.10 16.84 19.05
C ALA A 128 25.36 16.37 17.78
N GLY A 129 25.14 17.28 16.82
CA GLY A 129 24.63 16.95 15.51
C GLY A 129 25.50 15.96 14.73
N LEU A 130 26.83 16.10 14.82
CA LEU A 130 27.78 15.15 14.24
C LEU A 130 27.68 13.77 14.90
N TYR A 131 27.69 13.70 16.23
CA TYR A 131 27.53 12.43 16.95
C TYR A 131 26.19 11.75 16.65
N ARG A 132 25.11 12.53 16.57
CA ARG A 132 23.80 11.99 16.15
C ARG A 132 23.84 11.38 14.74
N ARG A 133 24.53 12.03 13.78
CA ARG A 133 24.69 11.51 12.41
C ARG A 133 25.53 10.24 12.35
N THR A 134 26.53 10.11 13.22
CA THR A 134 27.37 8.90 13.32
C THR A 134 26.77 7.83 14.23
N GLY A 135 25.52 8.01 14.72
CA GLY A 135 24.81 7.04 15.54
C GLY A 135 25.29 6.96 17.00
N ASP A 136 26.20 7.84 17.40
CA ASP A 136 26.66 7.94 18.79
C ASP A 136 25.72 8.86 19.61
N TYR A 137 24.54 8.38 19.84
CA TYR A 137 23.50 9.13 20.56
C TYR A 137 23.85 9.37 22.03
N ALA A 138 24.65 8.47 22.62
CA ALA A 138 25.09 8.59 24.00
C ALA A 138 26.00 9.81 24.19
N SER A 139 26.92 10.05 23.24
CA SER A 139 27.78 11.22 23.25
C SER A 139 27.06 12.52 22.86
N ALA A 140 26.04 12.42 22.00
CA ALA A 140 25.25 13.58 21.55
C ALA A 140 24.39 14.21 22.66
N ARG A 141 23.74 13.38 23.50
CA ARG A 141 22.81 13.83 24.54
C ARG A 141 23.38 14.89 25.50
N PRO A 142 24.51 14.63 26.20
CA PRO A 142 25.03 15.59 27.16
C PRO A 142 25.49 16.92 26.52
N LEU A 143 25.86 16.89 25.23
CA LEU A 143 26.23 18.10 24.51
C LEU A 143 25.01 18.96 24.19
N TYR A 144 23.91 18.37 23.73
CA TYR A 144 22.66 19.11 23.52
C TYR A 144 22.11 19.65 24.83
N GLU A 145 22.11 18.87 25.91
CA GLU A 145 21.65 19.30 27.22
C GLU A 145 22.49 20.47 27.74
N ARG A 146 23.82 20.41 27.61
CA ARG A 146 24.71 21.50 28.00
C ARG A 146 24.47 22.75 27.13
N ALA A 147 24.32 22.61 25.82
CA ALA A 147 23.99 23.72 24.94
C ALA A 147 22.67 24.39 25.32
N LEU A 148 21.64 23.59 25.64
CA LEU A 148 20.38 24.09 26.16
C LEU A 148 20.54 24.86 27.46
N GLN A 149 21.24 24.30 28.43
CA GLN A 149 21.51 24.93 29.74
C GLN A 149 22.22 26.30 29.59
N ILE A 150 23.24 26.39 28.73
CA ILE A 150 23.94 27.64 28.45
C ILE A 150 22.97 28.67 27.87
N ARG A 151 22.18 28.29 26.85
CA ARG A 151 21.22 29.19 26.22
C ARG A 151 20.11 29.64 27.19
N GLU A 152 19.56 28.74 28.01
CA GLU A 152 18.57 29.09 29.04
C GLU A 152 19.09 30.05 30.07
N SER A 153 20.36 29.84 30.51
CA SER A 153 21.00 30.71 31.51
C SER A 153 21.36 32.09 30.98
N ALA A 154 21.80 32.17 29.70
CA ALA A 154 22.23 33.42 29.09
C ALA A 154 21.09 34.26 28.51
N LEU A 155 20.07 33.62 27.97
CA LEU A 155 18.99 34.28 27.19
C LEU A 155 17.62 34.20 27.89
N GLY A 156 17.48 33.35 28.91
CA GLY A 156 16.21 33.04 29.56
C GLY A 156 15.42 31.94 28.86
N PRO A 157 14.46 31.29 29.59
CA PRO A 157 13.81 30.04 29.19
C PRO A 157 12.81 30.18 28.05
N VAL A 158 12.51 31.37 27.59
CA VAL A 158 11.52 31.66 26.53
C VAL A 158 12.13 32.30 25.27
N HIS A 159 13.45 32.28 25.15
CA HIS A 159 14.15 32.82 23.98
C HIS A 159 14.07 31.85 22.78
N PRO A 160 13.94 32.32 21.54
CA PRO A 160 13.89 31.48 20.34
C PRO A 160 15.07 30.49 20.20
N SER A 161 16.28 30.89 20.57
CA SER A 161 17.44 29.99 20.54
C SER A 161 17.35 28.84 21.56
N VAL A 162 16.58 29.00 22.66
CA VAL A 162 16.27 27.92 23.58
C VAL A 162 15.32 26.91 22.90
N ALA A 163 14.33 27.40 22.16
CA ALA A 163 13.42 26.53 21.41
C ALA A 163 14.16 25.71 20.34
N GLU A 164 15.19 26.29 19.69
CA GLU A 164 16.08 25.56 18.77
C GLU A 164 16.79 24.39 19.48
N SER A 165 17.38 24.65 20.67
CA SER A 165 18.04 23.58 21.45
C SER A 165 17.06 22.51 21.90
N LEU A 166 15.85 22.90 22.35
CA LEU A 166 14.78 21.97 22.71
C LEU A 166 14.36 21.11 21.52
N ASN A 167 14.21 21.70 20.34
CA ASN A 167 13.87 21.01 19.11
C ASN A 167 14.97 19.98 18.74
N ASN A 168 16.24 20.37 18.81
CA ASN A 168 17.36 19.47 18.50
C ASN A 168 17.48 18.31 19.51
N LEU A 169 17.25 18.59 20.80
CA LEU A 169 17.18 17.55 21.83
C LEU A 169 15.97 16.61 21.59
N ALA A 170 14.80 17.16 21.18
CA ALA A 170 13.64 16.36 20.85
C ALA A 170 13.92 15.43 19.64
N VAL A 171 14.60 15.93 18.60
CA VAL A 171 15.04 15.11 17.46
C VAL A 171 15.95 13.96 17.91
N LEU A 172 16.82 14.19 18.90
CA LEU A 172 17.65 13.11 19.46
C LEU A 172 16.79 12.08 20.21
N HIS A 173 15.88 12.52 21.08
CA HIS A 173 14.97 11.62 21.79
C HIS A 173 14.12 10.79 20.81
N GLU A 174 13.63 11.43 19.74
CA GLU A 174 12.90 10.72 18.67
C GLU A 174 13.79 9.67 17.99
N ALA A 175 15.05 10.03 17.69
CA ALA A 175 16.01 9.13 17.05
C ALA A 175 16.31 7.87 17.89
N VAL A 176 16.26 7.97 19.21
CA VAL A 176 16.43 6.81 20.12
C VAL A 176 15.10 6.18 20.55
N GLY A 177 13.97 6.62 20.00
CA GLY A 177 12.64 6.05 20.28
C GLY A 177 12.00 6.51 21.59
N GLU A 178 12.56 7.50 22.24
CA GLU A 178 12.02 8.08 23.46
C GLU A 178 10.94 9.13 23.13
N TYR A 179 9.89 8.70 22.39
CA TYR A 179 8.85 9.59 21.84
C TYR A 179 8.09 10.36 22.92
N GLN A 180 7.91 9.74 24.10
CA GLN A 180 7.25 10.39 25.23
C GLN A 180 8.11 11.54 25.81
N ALA A 181 9.43 11.46 25.71
CA ALA A 181 10.34 12.54 26.10
C ALA A 181 10.47 13.59 24.98
N ALA A 182 10.45 13.18 23.72
CA ALA A 182 10.54 14.09 22.56
C ALA A 182 9.32 15.04 22.46
N ARG A 183 8.13 14.52 22.67
CA ARG A 183 6.87 15.28 22.50
C ARG A 183 6.83 16.58 23.31
N PRO A 184 7.02 16.59 24.66
CA PRO A 184 6.93 17.82 25.43
C PRO A 184 8.04 18.82 25.06
N LEU A 185 9.19 18.38 24.56
CA LEU A 185 10.25 19.27 24.09
C LEU A 185 9.84 19.97 22.79
N TYR A 186 9.26 19.27 21.83
CA TYR A 186 8.70 19.87 20.62
C TYR A 186 7.55 20.84 20.94
N GLU A 187 6.61 20.43 21.80
CA GLU A 187 5.50 21.28 22.23
C GLU A 187 5.99 22.56 22.90
N ARG A 188 7.00 22.45 23.79
CA ARG A 188 7.63 23.61 24.44
C ARG A 188 8.36 24.50 23.42
N ALA A 189 9.13 23.93 22.51
CA ALA A 189 9.82 24.68 21.46
C ALA A 189 8.80 25.47 20.59
N LEU A 190 7.74 24.78 20.13
CA LEU A 190 6.67 25.40 19.34
C LEU A 190 6.00 26.56 20.12
N ALA A 191 5.64 26.37 21.37
CA ALA A 191 5.03 27.40 22.19
C ALA A 191 5.94 28.62 22.41
N ILE A 192 7.26 28.43 22.55
CA ILE A 192 8.21 29.52 22.62
C ILE A 192 8.25 30.29 21.31
N TRP A 193 8.37 29.61 20.19
CA TRP A 193 8.41 30.23 18.86
C TRP A 193 7.09 30.99 18.55
N GLU A 194 5.91 30.38 18.79
CA GLU A 194 4.63 31.04 18.59
C GLU A 194 4.50 32.30 19.43
N ARG A 195 4.97 32.28 20.69
CA ARG A 195 4.89 33.44 21.59
C ARG A 195 5.90 34.54 21.23
N ALA A 196 7.13 34.18 20.88
CA ALA A 196 8.22 35.12 20.65
C ALA A 196 8.22 35.70 19.22
N LEU A 197 7.83 34.90 18.23
CA LEU A 197 7.94 35.25 16.81
C LEU A 197 6.57 35.42 16.13
N GLY A 198 5.49 35.08 16.85
CA GLY A 198 4.13 35.07 16.29
C GLY A 198 3.77 33.76 15.57
N PRO A 199 2.47 33.52 15.31
CA PRO A 199 1.96 32.24 14.79
C PRO A 199 2.32 31.99 13.31
N VAL A 200 2.86 32.99 12.61
CA VAL A 200 3.24 32.92 11.19
C VAL A 200 4.71 33.23 11.06
N HIS A 201 5.54 32.27 11.42
CA HIS A 201 7.02 32.37 11.34
C HIS A 201 7.61 31.04 10.86
N ALA A 202 8.77 31.07 10.19
CA ALA A 202 9.43 29.88 9.66
C ALA A 202 9.77 28.83 10.72
N ASP A 203 10.19 29.28 11.93
CA ASP A 203 10.50 28.37 13.05
C ASP A 203 9.25 27.72 13.62
N VAL A 204 8.10 28.43 13.64
CA VAL A 204 6.80 27.84 14.01
C VAL A 204 6.43 26.73 13.02
N ALA A 205 6.64 26.98 11.72
CA ALA A 205 6.42 25.94 10.71
C ALA A 205 7.36 24.74 10.91
N THR A 206 8.59 24.96 11.34
CA THR A 206 9.54 23.86 11.66
C THR A 206 9.07 23.06 12.87
N GLY A 207 8.62 23.72 13.94
CA GLY A 207 8.04 23.04 15.11
C GLY A 207 6.81 22.22 14.79
N LEU A 208 5.88 22.79 14.01
CA LEU A 208 4.68 22.07 13.52
C LEU A 208 5.03 20.86 12.65
N ASN A 209 6.02 21.02 11.76
CA ASN A 209 6.50 19.93 10.91
C ASN A 209 7.05 18.77 11.74
N ASN A 210 7.94 19.05 12.69
CA ASN A 210 8.59 18.01 13.50
C ASN A 210 7.59 17.33 14.44
N LEU A 211 6.70 18.09 15.06
CA LEU A 211 5.64 17.54 15.90
C LEU A 211 4.65 16.71 15.04
N GLY A 212 4.35 17.13 13.81
CA GLY A 212 3.55 16.39 12.84
C GLY A 212 4.19 15.06 12.47
N LEU A 213 5.50 15.04 12.20
CA LEU A 213 6.24 13.81 11.90
C LEU A 213 6.31 12.86 13.10
N LEU A 214 6.48 13.40 14.31
CA LEU A 214 6.40 12.58 15.53
C LEU A 214 5.02 11.93 15.68
N ARG A 215 3.93 12.67 15.39
CA ARG A 215 2.56 12.13 15.41
C ARG A 215 2.37 11.05 14.36
N GLU A 216 2.91 11.23 13.14
CA GLU A 216 2.93 10.21 12.09
C GLU A 216 3.65 8.95 12.57
N THR A 217 4.84 9.10 13.18
CA THR A 217 5.61 7.97 13.72
C THR A 217 4.83 7.19 14.77
N LEU A 218 4.04 7.88 15.58
CA LEU A 218 3.15 7.28 16.57
C LEU A 218 1.85 6.71 15.98
N GLY A 219 1.67 6.79 14.65
CA GLY A 219 0.48 6.30 13.96
C GLY A 219 -0.74 7.22 14.10
N ASP A 220 -0.59 8.42 14.67
CA ASP A 220 -1.65 9.42 14.78
C ASP A 220 -1.69 10.29 13.52
N PHE A 221 -2.01 9.66 12.39
CA PHE A 221 -2.05 10.32 11.08
C PHE A 221 -3.05 11.49 11.04
N SER A 222 -4.09 11.38 11.83
CA SER A 222 -5.16 12.36 11.87
C SER A 222 -4.75 13.67 12.56
N ALA A 223 -3.89 13.62 13.54
CA ALA A 223 -3.29 14.80 14.16
C ALA A 223 -2.08 15.32 13.38
N ALA A 224 -1.33 14.43 12.71
CA ALA A 224 -0.17 14.79 11.91
C ALA A 224 -0.52 15.67 10.70
N ARG A 225 -1.56 15.30 9.96
CA ARG A 225 -1.97 15.97 8.72
C ARG A 225 -2.20 17.48 8.86
N PRO A 226 -3.06 17.97 9.77
CA PRO A 226 -3.30 19.41 9.91
C PRO A 226 -2.06 20.19 10.36
N MET A 227 -1.12 19.55 11.09
CA MET A 227 0.13 20.19 11.49
C MET A 227 1.05 20.37 10.29
N LEU A 228 1.18 19.37 9.43
CA LEU A 228 1.99 19.44 8.21
C LEU A 228 1.38 20.40 7.18
N GLU A 229 0.05 20.41 7.02
CA GLU A 229 -0.66 21.36 6.16
C GLU A 229 -0.45 22.82 6.65
N ARG A 230 -0.57 23.08 7.97
CA ARG A 230 -0.30 24.40 8.55
C ARG A 230 1.16 24.81 8.39
N SER A 231 2.11 23.88 8.56
CA SER A 231 3.53 24.13 8.30
C SER A 231 3.77 24.57 6.87
N LEU A 232 3.21 23.84 5.89
CA LEU A 232 3.29 24.17 4.47
C LEU A 232 2.69 25.56 4.17
N GLN A 233 1.52 25.85 4.73
CA GLN A 233 0.86 27.14 4.55
C GLN A 233 1.72 28.29 5.06
N ILE A 234 2.28 28.17 6.27
CA ILE A 234 3.15 29.21 6.86
C ILE A 234 4.41 29.40 6.00
N ARG A 235 5.07 28.31 5.59
CA ARG A 235 6.27 28.41 4.76
C ARG A 235 5.98 29.08 3.41
N ASN A 236 4.88 28.74 2.76
CA ASN A 236 4.45 29.41 1.52
C ASN A 236 4.23 30.92 1.72
N GLN A 237 3.63 31.31 2.86
CA GLN A 237 3.34 32.71 3.15
C GLN A 237 4.60 33.52 3.49
N VAL A 238 5.53 32.93 4.25
CA VAL A 238 6.71 33.65 4.79
C VAL A 238 7.88 33.63 3.82
N LEU A 239 8.09 32.50 3.15
CA LEU A 239 9.27 32.25 2.31
C LEU A 239 8.98 32.36 0.81
N GLY A 240 7.69 32.44 0.46
CA GLY A 240 7.24 32.37 -0.94
C GLY A 240 7.10 30.94 -1.43
N PRO A 241 6.38 30.75 -2.57
CA PRO A 241 6.02 29.42 -3.09
C PRO A 241 7.21 28.65 -3.67
N ILE A 242 8.32 29.31 -4.00
CA ILE A 242 9.52 28.66 -4.55
C ILE A 242 10.63 28.76 -3.50
N HIS A 243 10.63 27.83 -2.56
CA HIS A 243 11.62 27.80 -1.47
C HIS A 243 11.90 26.36 -1.03
N PRO A 244 13.18 25.99 -0.68
CA PRO A 244 13.55 24.64 -0.24
C PRO A 244 12.69 24.11 0.91
N ALA A 245 12.38 24.93 1.89
CA ALA A 245 11.57 24.54 3.03
C ALA A 245 10.11 24.22 2.62
N VAL A 246 9.59 24.84 1.58
CA VAL A 246 8.26 24.52 1.01
C VAL A 246 8.31 23.14 0.35
N ALA A 247 9.35 22.85 -0.46
CA ALA A 247 9.58 21.54 -1.05
C ALA A 247 9.66 20.44 0.02
N ALA A 248 10.38 20.70 1.13
CA ALA A 248 10.44 19.77 2.27
C ALA A 248 9.05 19.53 2.92
N SER A 249 8.22 20.55 3.05
CA SER A 249 6.85 20.37 3.57
C SER A 249 5.95 19.59 2.62
N LEU A 250 6.06 19.81 1.31
CA LEU A 250 5.36 19.04 0.27
C LEU A 250 5.78 17.57 0.33
N ASN A 251 7.08 17.30 0.50
CA ASN A 251 7.59 15.94 0.69
C ASN A 251 6.98 15.26 1.90
N ASN A 252 6.99 15.92 3.06
CA ASN A 252 6.46 15.35 4.29
C ASN A 252 4.96 15.08 4.22
N LEU A 253 4.18 16.02 3.67
CA LEU A 253 2.76 15.82 3.45
C LEU A 253 2.48 14.72 2.41
N GLY A 254 3.26 14.67 1.34
CA GLY A 254 3.20 13.61 0.32
C GLY A 254 3.51 12.23 0.91
N LEU A 255 4.52 12.12 1.77
CA LEU A 255 4.86 10.87 2.47
C LEU A 255 3.75 10.45 3.42
N LEU A 256 3.20 11.37 4.21
CA LEU A 256 2.06 11.09 5.09
C LEU A 256 0.86 10.54 4.28
N LEU A 257 0.51 11.18 3.16
CA LEU A 257 -0.57 10.71 2.29
C LEU A 257 -0.23 9.34 1.68
N GLY A 258 1.02 9.13 1.28
CA GLY A 258 1.49 7.83 0.80
C GLY A 258 1.43 6.74 1.87
N ALA A 259 1.82 7.05 3.10
CA ALA A 259 1.74 6.14 4.25
C ALA A 259 0.29 5.76 4.60
N THR A 260 -0.64 6.69 4.37
CA THR A 260 -2.08 6.44 4.53
C THR A 260 -2.74 5.84 3.29
N GLY A 261 -1.96 5.50 2.24
CA GLY A 261 -2.45 4.90 1.00
C GLY A 261 -3.09 5.88 0.01
N ASP A 262 -3.15 7.17 0.31
CA ASP A 262 -3.62 8.19 -0.66
C ASP A 262 -2.51 8.52 -1.67
N TYR A 263 -2.14 7.56 -2.50
CA TYR A 263 -1.11 7.73 -3.54
C TYR A 263 -1.51 8.77 -4.58
N ALA A 264 -2.79 8.92 -4.84
CA ALA A 264 -3.32 9.90 -5.79
C ALA A 264 -3.18 11.34 -5.28
N GLY A 265 -3.37 11.56 -3.97
CA GLY A 265 -3.12 12.84 -3.31
C GLY A 265 -1.63 13.10 -3.08
N ALA A 266 -0.84 12.07 -2.80
CA ALA A 266 0.59 12.16 -2.52
C ALA A 266 1.41 12.53 -3.76
N ARG A 267 1.12 11.91 -4.91
CA ARG A 267 1.90 12.04 -6.14
C ARG A 267 2.08 13.49 -6.62
N PRO A 268 1.01 14.31 -6.78
CA PRO A 268 1.18 15.68 -7.23
C PRO A 268 2.01 16.54 -6.28
N LEU A 269 1.96 16.29 -4.96
CA LEU A 269 2.78 17.00 -3.98
C LEU A 269 4.28 16.69 -4.14
N LEU A 270 4.61 15.41 -4.35
CA LEU A 270 6.00 15.00 -4.56
C LEU A 270 6.52 15.43 -5.94
N GLU A 271 5.69 15.43 -6.98
CA GLU A 271 6.03 15.97 -8.30
C GLU A 271 6.27 17.48 -8.22
N GLU A 272 5.43 18.23 -7.51
CA GLU A 272 5.60 19.67 -7.28
C GLU A 272 6.89 19.95 -6.49
N SER A 273 7.18 19.19 -5.45
CA SER A 273 8.41 19.27 -4.68
C SER A 273 9.64 19.01 -5.55
N LEU A 274 9.60 18.03 -6.44
CA LEU A 274 10.69 17.73 -7.38
C LEU A 274 10.95 18.89 -8.32
N VAL A 275 9.90 19.39 -8.98
CA VAL A 275 10.02 20.55 -9.91
C VAL A 275 10.59 21.78 -9.18
N MET A 276 10.10 22.06 -7.98
CA MET A 276 10.59 23.16 -7.16
C MET A 276 12.07 22.97 -6.78
N SER A 277 12.46 21.76 -6.37
CA SER A 277 13.86 21.46 -6.02
C SER A 277 14.78 21.64 -7.25
N GLU A 278 14.36 21.21 -8.43
CA GLU A 278 15.10 21.42 -9.68
C GLU A 278 15.26 22.92 -10.03
N GLN A 279 14.21 23.70 -9.79
CA GLN A 279 14.25 25.16 -10.05
C GLN A 279 15.20 25.90 -9.09
N VAL A 280 15.21 25.50 -7.82
CA VAL A 280 16.01 26.15 -6.79
C VAL A 280 17.48 25.77 -6.86
N TYR A 281 17.75 24.49 -7.01
CA TYR A 281 19.11 23.93 -6.87
C TYR A 281 19.75 23.49 -8.19
N GLY A 282 18.98 23.42 -9.28
CA GLY A 282 19.39 22.78 -10.53
C GLY A 282 19.27 21.24 -10.49
N PRO A 283 19.22 20.61 -11.68
CA PRO A 283 18.83 19.20 -11.84
C PRO A 283 19.84 18.18 -11.29
N SER A 284 21.02 18.61 -10.89
CA SER A 284 22.11 17.74 -10.41
C SER A 284 22.41 17.89 -8.92
N HIS A 285 21.55 18.56 -8.15
CA HIS A 285 21.77 18.75 -6.72
C HIS A 285 21.37 17.52 -5.89
N PRO A 286 22.06 17.19 -4.78
CA PRO A 286 21.69 16.07 -3.91
C PRO A 286 20.28 16.13 -3.34
N ASP A 287 19.72 17.32 -3.08
CA ASP A 287 18.34 17.46 -2.61
C ASP A 287 17.32 17.11 -3.70
N VAL A 288 17.64 17.37 -4.97
CA VAL A 288 16.84 16.91 -6.11
C VAL A 288 16.85 15.38 -6.18
N ALA A 289 17.98 14.74 -5.93
CA ALA A 289 18.05 13.27 -5.82
C ALA A 289 17.18 12.75 -4.66
N THR A 290 17.02 13.52 -3.59
CA THR A 290 16.12 13.16 -2.49
C THR A 290 14.66 13.24 -2.94
N ALA A 291 14.25 14.27 -3.66
CA ALA A 291 12.90 14.37 -4.22
C ALA A 291 12.60 13.22 -5.21
N TYR A 292 13.55 12.87 -6.09
CA TYR A 292 13.44 11.69 -6.95
C TYR A 292 13.24 10.40 -6.15
N ALA A 293 14.03 10.19 -5.08
CA ALA A 293 13.95 8.98 -4.26
C ALA A 293 12.61 8.87 -3.52
N LEU A 294 12.05 9.98 -3.04
CA LEU A 294 10.74 10.01 -2.37
C LEU A 294 9.59 9.71 -3.34
N LEU A 295 9.61 10.31 -4.52
CA LEU A 295 8.64 10.02 -5.57
C LEU A 295 8.76 8.55 -6.03
N ALA A 296 9.99 8.03 -6.18
CA ALA A 296 10.24 6.63 -6.48
C ALA A 296 9.68 5.70 -5.41
N GLN A 297 9.85 6.03 -4.14
CA GLN A 297 9.30 5.27 -3.02
C GLN A 297 7.77 5.25 -3.03
N LEU A 298 7.13 6.39 -3.32
CA LEU A 298 5.68 6.45 -3.48
C LEU A 298 5.22 5.53 -4.62
N LEU A 299 5.88 5.59 -5.78
CA LEU A 299 5.55 4.76 -6.95
C LEU A 299 5.82 3.28 -6.67
N HIS A 300 6.88 2.94 -5.93
CA HIS A 300 7.15 1.59 -5.44
C HIS A 300 5.98 1.08 -4.59
N SER A 301 5.56 1.86 -3.58
CA SER A 301 4.42 1.52 -2.73
C SER A 301 3.10 1.42 -3.51
N ALA A 302 2.95 2.21 -4.57
CA ALA A 302 1.80 2.16 -5.48
C ALA A 302 1.89 1.02 -6.52
N GLY A 303 2.97 0.22 -6.52
CA GLY A 303 3.19 -0.89 -7.46
C GLY A 303 3.68 -0.47 -8.85
N ASP A 304 4.02 0.81 -9.06
CA ASP A 304 4.62 1.28 -10.32
C ASP A 304 6.14 1.07 -10.32
N TYR A 305 6.54 -0.20 -10.32
CA TYR A 305 7.95 -0.59 -10.19
C TYR A 305 8.84 -0.05 -11.32
N ALA A 306 8.30 0.04 -12.55
CA ALA A 306 9.07 0.51 -13.68
C ALA A 306 9.42 2.02 -13.56
N ALA A 307 8.44 2.84 -13.23
CA ALA A 307 8.68 4.25 -12.98
C ALA A 307 9.54 4.49 -11.72
N ALA A 308 9.27 3.73 -10.64
CA ALA A 308 10.07 3.79 -9.42
C ALA A 308 11.54 3.47 -9.68
N ARG A 309 11.84 2.45 -10.49
CA ARG A 309 13.20 2.06 -10.85
C ARG A 309 13.94 3.21 -11.53
N THR A 310 13.34 3.79 -12.55
CA THR A 310 13.93 4.91 -13.31
C THR A 310 14.30 6.08 -12.39
N LEU A 311 13.42 6.42 -11.45
CA LEU A 311 13.66 7.54 -10.53
C LEU A 311 14.71 7.21 -9.47
N HIS A 312 14.73 5.98 -8.94
CA HIS A 312 15.79 5.55 -8.02
C HIS A 312 17.16 5.51 -8.69
N GLU A 313 17.25 5.04 -9.95
CA GLU A 313 18.47 5.05 -10.74
C GLU A 313 18.94 6.49 -10.98
N ARG A 314 18.03 7.42 -11.28
CA ARG A 314 18.36 8.84 -11.42
C ARG A 314 18.90 9.46 -10.12
N ALA A 315 18.24 9.18 -8.99
CA ALA A 315 18.69 9.63 -7.68
C ALA A 315 20.10 9.08 -7.33
N LEU A 316 20.34 7.81 -7.62
CA LEU A 316 21.63 7.15 -7.42
C LEU A 316 22.73 7.82 -8.27
N GLN A 317 22.43 8.11 -9.55
CA GLN A 317 23.36 8.76 -10.45
C GLN A 317 23.78 10.14 -9.94
N ILE A 318 22.81 11.01 -9.61
CA ILE A 318 23.07 12.35 -9.11
C ILE A 318 23.95 12.30 -7.85
N ARG A 319 23.59 11.46 -6.86
CA ARG A 319 24.35 11.33 -5.62
C ARG A 319 25.76 10.80 -5.86
N THR A 320 25.93 9.86 -6.80
CA THR A 320 27.24 9.30 -7.12
C THR A 320 28.14 10.34 -7.77
N ASP A 321 27.60 11.14 -8.70
CA ASP A 321 28.37 12.15 -9.44
C ASP A 321 28.79 13.33 -8.53
N VAL A 322 27.86 13.79 -7.67
CA VAL A 322 28.10 14.98 -6.85
C VAL A 322 28.80 14.67 -5.53
N LEU A 323 28.35 13.64 -4.81
CA LEU A 323 28.86 13.30 -3.49
C LEU A 323 30.03 12.30 -3.54
N GLY A 324 30.18 11.61 -4.68
CA GLY A 324 31.14 10.53 -4.87
C GLY A 324 30.60 9.15 -4.45
N PRO A 325 31.19 8.07 -4.99
CA PRO A 325 30.67 6.72 -4.86
C PRO A 325 30.72 6.13 -3.44
N ALA A 326 31.48 6.73 -2.54
CA ALA A 326 31.63 6.26 -1.16
C ALA A 326 30.75 7.03 -0.14
N HIS A 327 29.90 7.94 -0.61
CA HIS A 327 29.07 8.74 0.30
C HIS A 327 27.89 7.92 0.87
N PRO A 328 27.51 8.10 2.15
CA PRO A 328 26.39 7.37 2.77
C PRO A 328 25.06 7.48 2.02
N ASP A 329 24.78 8.63 1.39
CA ASP A 329 23.55 8.81 0.61
C ASP A 329 23.52 7.97 -0.68
N VAL A 330 24.69 7.61 -1.22
CA VAL A 330 24.78 6.63 -2.33
C VAL A 330 24.35 5.26 -1.82
N ALA A 331 24.77 4.87 -0.61
CA ALA A 331 24.34 3.62 0.01
C ALA A 331 22.83 3.61 0.29
N ASN A 332 22.24 4.76 0.65
CA ASN A 332 20.79 4.89 0.80
C ASN A 332 20.05 4.62 -0.52
N SER A 333 20.53 5.20 -1.63
CA SER A 333 19.97 4.95 -2.96
C SER A 333 20.13 3.50 -3.42
N LEU A 334 21.28 2.89 -3.19
CA LEU A 334 21.54 1.48 -3.48
C LEU A 334 20.62 0.56 -2.68
N HIS A 335 20.42 0.85 -1.40
CA HIS A 335 19.52 0.08 -0.54
C HIS A 335 18.08 0.17 -1.02
N ALA A 336 17.57 1.37 -1.34
CA ALA A 336 16.22 1.57 -1.83
C ALA A 336 16.00 0.86 -3.19
N LEU A 337 16.94 0.99 -4.11
CA LEU A 337 16.90 0.29 -5.39
C LEU A 337 16.96 -1.24 -5.19
N GLY A 338 17.78 -1.72 -4.25
CA GLY A 338 17.84 -3.14 -3.89
C GLY A 338 16.51 -3.68 -3.36
N GLN A 339 15.80 -2.90 -2.55
CA GLN A 339 14.45 -3.27 -2.07
C GLN A 339 13.45 -3.35 -3.24
N LEU A 340 13.43 -2.34 -4.11
CA LEU A 340 12.56 -2.33 -5.28
C LEU A 340 12.80 -3.54 -6.20
N VAL A 341 14.06 -3.80 -6.54
CA VAL A 341 14.45 -4.89 -7.44
C VAL A 341 14.13 -6.26 -6.82
N ARG A 342 14.31 -6.42 -5.50
CA ARG A 342 13.87 -7.62 -4.76
C ARG A 342 12.36 -7.82 -4.89
N ASP A 343 11.57 -6.74 -4.72
CA ASP A 343 10.11 -6.81 -4.75
C ASP A 343 9.57 -7.03 -6.17
N MET A 344 10.36 -6.68 -7.19
CA MET A 344 10.14 -7.08 -8.59
C MET A 344 10.41 -8.57 -8.82
N GLY A 345 11.02 -9.29 -7.86
CA GLY A 345 11.40 -10.70 -7.97
C GLY A 345 12.79 -10.94 -8.55
N ASP A 346 13.52 -9.91 -8.93
CA ASP A 346 14.89 -10.00 -9.48
C ASP A 346 15.92 -10.02 -8.33
N ARG A 347 15.97 -11.13 -7.62
CA ARG A 347 16.86 -11.33 -6.47
C ARG A 347 18.35 -11.30 -6.83
N PRO A 348 18.79 -11.87 -7.98
CA PRO A 348 20.19 -11.80 -8.38
C PRO A 348 20.71 -10.37 -8.54
N THR A 349 19.90 -9.45 -9.04
CA THR A 349 20.26 -8.03 -9.16
C THR A 349 20.17 -7.28 -7.81
N ALA A 350 19.26 -7.66 -6.92
CA ALA A 350 19.09 -7.02 -5.61
C ALA A 350 20.29 -7.24 -4.67
N ARG A 351 20.86 -8.45 -4.67
CA ARG A 351 21.95 -8.85 -3.77
C ARG A 351 23.16 -7.92 -3.84
N PRO A 352 23.79 -7.70 -5.00
CA PRO A 352 24.98 -6.83 -5.10
C PRO A 352 24.69 -5.37 -4.72
N LEU A 353 23.46 -4.90 -4.87
CA LEU A 353 23.07 -3.56 -4.43
C LEU A 353 23.13 -3.42 -2.90
N PHE A 354 22.59 -4.40 -2.17
CA PHE A 354 22.68 -4.42 -0.70
C PHE A 354 24.12 -4.60 -0.22
N GLU A 355 24.90 -5.50 -0.82
CA GLU A 355 26.31 -5.74 -0.46
C GLU A 355 27.15 -4.47 -0.65
N ARG A 356 26.98 -3.77 -1.77
CA ARG A 356 27.66 -2.49 -2.02
C ARG A 356 27.23 -1.41 -1.02
N ALA A 357 25.94 -1.33 -0.69
CA ALA A 357 25.43 -0.39 0.32
C ALA A 357 26.08 -0.65 1.70
N LEU A 358 26.25 -1.93 2.08
CA LEU A 358 26.92 -2.30 3.33
C LEU A 358 28.38 -1.84 3.36
N VAL A 359 29.13 -2.10 2.30
CA VAL A 359 30.55 -1.69 2.21
C VAL A 359 30.70 -0.18 2.37
N ILE A 360 29.88 0.61 1.68
CA ILE A 360 29.92 2.08 1.78
C ILE A 360 29.58 2.53 3.21
N ARG A 361 28.52 1.98 3.81
CA ARG A 361 28.12 2.35 5.17
C ARG A 361 29.17 1.97 6.20
N GLU A 362 29.76 0.78 6.07
CA GLU A 362 30.83 0.33 6.98
C GLU A 362 32.06 1.24 6.94
N GLN A 363 32.46 1.69 5.75
CA GLN A 363 33.61 2.59 5.56
C GLN A 363 33.33 4.02 6.04
N ALA A 364 32.13 4.55 5.75
CA ALA A 364 31.80 5.94 6.04
C ALA A 364 31.25 6.18 7.45
N LEU A 365 30.48 5.22 7.98
CA LEU A 365 29.77 5.36 9.25
C LEU A 365 30.31 4.45 10.36
N GLY A 366 31.08 3.45 9.98
CA GLY A 366 31.60 2.42 10.90
C GLY A 366 30.68 1.20 11.00
N PRO A 367 31.23 0.07 11.51
CA PRO A 367 30.55 -1.23 11.52
C PRO A 367 29.35 -1.35 12.48
N GLU A 368 29.23 -0.46 13.45
CA GLU A 368 28.20 -0.45 14.49
C GLU A 368 27.11 0.61 14.24
N HIS A 369 27.13 1.30 13.10
CA HIS A 369 26.16 2.35 12.80
C HIS A 369 24.76 1.74 12.56
N PRO A 370 23.68 2.35 13.11
CA PRO A 370 22.31 1.82 12.98
C PRO A 370 21.83 1.58 11.55
N ASP A 371 22.30 2.37 10.58
CA ASP A 371 21.93 2.21 9.17
C ASP A 371 22.47 0.91 8.56
N MET A 372 23.56 0.36 9.13
CA MET A 372 24.03 -0.97 8.78
C MET A 372 22.94 -2.03 8.99
N ALA A 373 22.26 -1.96 10.14
CA ALA A 373 21.25 -2.95 10.52
C ALA A 373 20.08 -3.01 9.53
N ALA A 374 19.68 -1.88 8.97
CA ALA A 374 18.61 -1.86 7.96
C ALA A 374 18.98 -2.67 6.71
N THR A 375 20.22 -2.51 6.23
CA THR A 375 20.69 -3.23 5.04
C THR A 375 21.00 -4.70 5.36
N LEU A 376 21.58 -4.98 6.55
CA LEU A 376 21.78 -6.35 7.02
C LEU A 376 20.46 -7.13 7.07
N ASN A 377 19.41 -6.54 7.60
CA ASN A 377 18.09 -7.18 7.65
C ASN A 377 17.49 -7.39 6.23
N SER A 378 17.66 -6.42 5.32
CA SER A 378 17.17 -6.57 3.94
C SER A 378 17.93 -7.67 3.18
N LEU A 379 19.26 -7.75 3.37
CA LEU A 379 20.06 -8.81 2.78
C LEU A 379 19.78 -10.17 3.43
N ALA A 380 19.61 -10.21 4.76
CA ALA A 380 19.22 -11.41 5.49
C ALA A 380 17.89 -11.98 4.95
N TYR A 381 16.88 -11.11 4.78
CA TYR A 381 15.60 -11.52 4.23
C TYR A 381 15.72 -12.03 2.78
N LEU A 382 16.54 -11.37 1.95
CA LEU A 382 16.82 -11.83 0.59
C LEU A 382 17.45 -13.23 0.57
N LEU A 383 18.49 -13.45 1.37
CA LEU A 383 19.19 -14.74 1.48
C LEU A 383 18.26 -15.83 2.05
N TYR A 384 17.40 -15.48 2.99
CA TYR A 384 16.34 -16.37 3.48
C TYR A 384 15.43 -16.85 2.35
N LEU A 385 14.98 -15.92 1.47
CA LEU A 385 14.15 -16.26 0.30
C LEU A 385 14.91 -17.11 -0.73
N ASP A 386 16.23 -16.99 -0.80
CA ASP A 386 17.10 -17.79 -1.69
C ASP A 386 17.49 -19.14 -1.08
N GLY A 387 17.08 -19.39 0.20
CA GLY A 387 17.33 -20.65 0.89
C GLY A 387 18.65 -20.70 1.70
N ASP A 388 19.50 -19.68 1.63
CA ASP A 388 20.71 -19.55 2.48
C ASP A 388 20.33 -19.05 3.88
N ARG A 389 19.70 -19.94 4.64
CA ARG A 389 19.19 -19.63 5.98
C ARG A 389 20.29 -19.39 7.01
N ALA A 390 21.44 -20.03 6.86
CA ALA A 390 22.54 -19.90 7.79
C ALA A 390 23.14 -18.48 7.77
N THR A 391 23.50 -18.00 6.57
CA THR A 391 24.01 -16.63 6.41
C THR A 391 22.95 -15.60 6.75
N ALA A 392 21.69 -15.85 6.37
CA ALA A 392 20.57 -14.98 6.75
C ALA A 392 20.46 -14.79 8.27
N GLY A 393 20.57 -15.88 9.05
CA GLY A 393 20.52 -15.84 10.51
C GLY A 393 21.67 -14.99 11.10
N GLN A 394 22.88 -15.17 10.63
CA GLN A 394 24.05 -14.40 11.09
C GLN A 394 23.90 -12.89 10.82
N LEU A 395 23.43 -12.52 9.64
CA LEU A 395 23.21 -11.11 9.28
C LEU A 395 22.08 -10.49 10.10
N ALA A 396 20.99 -11.21 10.30
CA ALA A 396 19.85 -10.74 11.11
C ALA A 396 20.25 -10.55 12.57
N GLU A 397 21.02 -11.47 13.14
CA GLU A 397 21.57 -11.36 14.49
C GLU A 397 22.50 -10.15 14.62
N ARG A 398 23.43 -9.96 13.67
CA ARG A 398 24.30 -8.76 13.65
C ARG A 398 23.47 -7.48 13.59
N GLY A 399 22.45 -7.44 12.73
CA GLY A 399 21.55 -6.29 12.62
C GLY A 399 20.79 -6.00 13.91
N LEU A 400 20.33 -7.03 14.61
CA LEU A 400 19.67 -6.89 15.90
C LEU A 400 20.62 -6.30 16.95
N ARG A 401 21.82 -6.87 17.11
CA ARG A 401 22.82 -6.39 18.07
C ARG A 401 23.22 -4.93 17.85
N ILE A 402 23.39 -4.50 16.59
CA ILE A 402 23.69 -3.10 16.26
C ILE A 402 22.57 -2.19 16.76
N ARG A 403 21.31 -2.53 16.48
CA ARG A 403 20.17 -1.72 16.91
C ARG A 403 19.99 -1.70 18.42
N GLU A 404 20.22 -2.82 19.09
CA GLU A 404 20.18 -2.89 20.56
C GLU A 404 21.17 -1.94 21.21
N ARG A 405 22.40 -1.88 20.68
CA ARG A 405 23.44 -0.97 21.19
C ARG A 405 23.13 0.49 20.90
N ALA A 406 22.63 0.79 19.72
CA ALA A 406 22.38 2.16 19.28
C ALA A 406 21.12 2.77 19.90
N PHE A 407 20.06 2.01 20.00
CA PHE A 407 18.72 2.52 20.38
C PHE A 407 18.24 2.05 21.76
N GLY A 408 18.96 1.10 22.41
CA GLY A 408 18.45 0.43 23.61
C GLY A 408 17.39 -0.63 23.28
N LEU A 409 16.99 -1.40 24.31
CA LEU A 409 16.23 -2.63 24.16
C LEU A 409 14.75 -2.46 23.83
N GLN A 410 14.20 -1.25 23.96
CA GLN A 410 12.76 -0.97 23.84
C GLN A 410 12.39 -0.19 22.56
N HIS A 411 13.34 0.01 21.67
CA HIS A 411 13.09 0.77 20.44
C HIS A 411 12.34 -0.06 19.39
N PRO A 412 11.37 0.49 18.63
CA PRO A 412 10.65 -0.23 17.57
C PRO A 412 11.54 -0.82 16.48
N ALA A 413 12.67 -0.19 16.16
CA ALA A 413 13.63 -0.75 15.22
C ALA A 413 14.29 -2.05 15.74
N VAL A 414 14.43 -2.19 17.06
CA VAL A 414 14.90 -3.43 17.69
C VAL A 414 13.84 -4.52 17.54
N ALA A 415 12.56 -4.19 17.79
CA ALA A 415 11.45 -5.11 17.52
C ALA A 415 11.44 -5.58 16.06
N ALA A 416 11.61 -4.65 15.11
CA ALA A 416 11.67 -4.99 13.69
C ALA A 416 12.79 -5.99 13.35
N SER A 417 14.00 -5.80 13.92
CA SER A 417 15.11 -6.75 13.73
C SER A 417 14.85 -8.08 14.43
N ALA A 418 14.33 -8.05 15.66
CA ALA A 418 14.01 -9.25 16.43
C ALA A 418 12.96 -10.12 15.71
N ILE A 419 11.89 -9.50 15.20
CA ILE A 419 10.83 -10.20 14.46
C ILE A 419 11.38 -10.78 13.14
N THR A 420 12.19 -10.02 12.39
CA THR A 420 12.82 -10.53 11.17
C THR A 420 13.74 -11.71 11.46
N TYR A 421 14.52 -11.64 12.54
CA TYR A 421 15.40 -12.75 12.95
C TYR A 421 14.57 -13.95 13.43
N ALA A 422 13.48 -13.72 14.17
CA ALA A 422 12.57 -14.77 14.61
C ALA A 422 11.94 -15.53 13.43
N GLU A 423 11.53 -14.85 12.37
CA GLU A 423 11.02 -15.48 11.14
C GLU A 423 12.04 -16.43 10.51
N ILE A 424 13.31 -16.00 10.45
CA ILE A 424 14.40 -16.83 9.92
C ILE A 424 14.62 -18.04 10.84
N LEU A 425 14.74 -17.86 12.15
CA LEU A 425 14.95 -18.94 13.12
C LEU A 425 13.81 -19.95 13.12
N PHE A 426 12.57 -19.50 13.07
CA PHE A 426 11.41 -20.39 12.98
C PHE A 426 11.48 -21.27 11.72
N SER A 427 11.90 -20.72 10.60
CA SER A 427 12.07 -21.45 9.35
C SER A 427 13.23 -22.46 9.37
N THR A 428 14.21 -22.26 10.25
CA THR A 428 15.36 -23.19 10.42
C THR A 428 15.13 -24.25 11.49
N GLY A 429 13.97 -24.20 12.18
CA GLY A 429 13.59 -25.16 13.21
C GLY A 429 14.01 -24.77 14.63
N ASP A 430 14.65 -23.61 14.83
CA ASP A 430 14.93 -23.11 16.18
C ASP A 430 13.72 -22.35 16.74
N ALA A 431 12.69 -23.13 17.06
CA ALA A 431 11.43 -22.58 17.57
C ALA A 431 11.59 -21.87 18.91
N ALA A 432 12.47 -22.36 19.79
CA ALA A 432 12.66 -21.77 21.11
C ALA A 432 13.25 -20.36 21.04
N ALA A 433 14.32 -20.16 20.27
CA ALA A 433 14.90 -18.85 20.06
C ALA A 433 13.95 -17.90 19.27
N ALA A 434 13.24 -18.43 18.28
CA ALA A 434 12.24 -17.67 17.54
C ALA A 434 11.13 -17.13 18.46
N ARG A 435 10.59 -17.97 19.36
CA ARG A 435 9.55 -17.57 20.31
C ARG A 435 10.00 -16.39 21.18
N LEU A 436 11.18 -16.50 21.80
CA LEU A 436 11.71 -15.43 22.65
C LEU A 436 11.84 -14.10 21.91
N LEU A 437 12.26 -14.13 20.66
CA LEU A 437 12.40 -12.92 19.84
C LEU A 437 11.05 -12.34 19.39
N TYR A 438 10.08 -13.18 19.06
CA TYR A 438 8.73 -12.73 18.75
C TYR A 438 8.04 -12.13 19.97
N GLU A 439 8.10 -12.81 21.14
CA GLU A 439 7.53 -12.31 22.40
C GLU A 439 8.13 -10.97 22.79
N ARG A 440 9.47 -10.86 22.69
CA ARG A 440 10.16 -9.60 22.92
C ARG A 440 9.73 -8.52 21.91
N GLY A 441 9.68 -8.86 20.62
CA GLY A 441 9.21 -7.95 19.57
C GLY A 441 7.79 -7.48 19.85
N LEU A 442 6.88 -8.39 20.18
CA LEU A 442 5.49 -8.08 20.49
C LEU A 442 5.36 -7.21 21.74
N HIS A 443 6.15 -7.49 22.78
CA HIS A 443 6.18 -6.66 23.99
C HIS A 443 6.57 -5.20 23.67
N ILE A 444 7.60 -5.00 22.89
CA ILE A 444 8.06 -3.65 22.49
C ILE A 444 6.96 -2.92 21.69
N VAL A 445 6.37 -3.57 20.69
CA VAL A 445 5.41 -2.91 19.79
C VAL A 445 4.02 -2.71 20.41
N ARG A 446 3.71 -3.42 21.50
CA ARG A 446 2.53 -3.13 22.33
C ARG A 446 2.74 -1.87 23.18
N ALA A 447 3.97 -1.63 23.64
CA ALA A 447 4.32 -0.44 24.42
C ALA A 447 4.53 0.80 23.53
N VAL A 448 5.11 0.62 22.35
CA VAL A 448 5.37 1.70 21.39
C VAL A 448 4.73 1.33 20.06
N PRO A 449 3.67 2.02 19.63
CA PRO A 449 2.89 1.66 18.46
C PRO A 449 3.76 1.51 17.20
N ALA A 450 3.79 0.31 16.67
CA ALA A 450 4.41 -0.04 15.39
C ALA A 450 3.54 -1.12 14.72
N PRO A 451 2.39 -0.75 14.14
CA PRO A 451 1.32 -1.69 13.77
C PRO A 451 1.76 -2.81 12.83
N GLU A 452 2.64 -2.52 11.88
CA GLU A 452 3.16 -3.52 10.95
C GLU A 452 3.93 -4.63 11.68
N TRP A 453 4.83 -4.24 12.56
CA TRP A 453 5.63 -5.18 13.35
C TRP A 453 4.79 -5.89 14.41
N HIS A 454 3.78 -5.19 14.98
CA HIS A 454 2.81 -5.77 15.89
C HIS A 454 2.06 -6.94 15.23
N ARG A 455 1.49 -6.69 14.07
CA ARG A 455 0.80 -7.72 13.27
C ARG A 455 1.70 -8.91 12.94
N ARG A 456 2.93 -8.64 12.48
CA ARG A 456 3.89 -9.71 12.12
C ARG A 456 4.30 -10.55 13.31
N ALA A 457 4.54 -9.93 14.47
CA ALA A 457 4.86 -10.66 15.70
C ALA A 457 3.69 -11.51 16.18
N ALA A 458 2.48 -10.94 16.21
CA ALA A 458 1.28 -11.66 16.62
C ALA A 458 0.98 -12.83 15.68
N LEU A 459 1.11 -12.63 14.37
CA LEU A 459 0.92 -13.70 13.37
C LEU A 459 2.00 -14.78 13.50
N GLY A 460 3.26 -14.41 13.75
CA GLY A 460 4.36 -15.34 13.93
C GLY A 460 4.18 -16.20 15.18
N LEU A 461 3.89 -15.58 16.33
CA LEU A 461 3.59 -16.30 17.58
C LEU A 461 2.34 -17.16 17.44
N GLY A 462 1.28 -16.67 16.84
CA GLY A 462 0.07 -17.44 16.61
C GLY A 462 0.33 -18.72 15.80
N ARG A 463 1.19 -18.66 14.78
CA ARG A 463 1.62 -19.85 14.02
C ARG A 463 2.42 -20.84 14.87
N MET A 464 3.26 -20.34 15.77
CA MET A 464 4.01 -21.18 16.71
C MET A 464 3.07 -21.87 17.69
N ASP A 465 2.18 -21.12 18.33
CA ASP A 465 1.20 -21.64 19.29
C ASP A 465 0.27 -22.66 18.63
N GLU A 466 -0.18 -22.41 17.40
CA GLU A 466 -0.95 -23.38 16.62
C GLU A 466 -0.15 -24.67 16.38
N SER A 467 1.13 -24.57 16.03
CA SER A 467 1.99 -25.74 15.78
C SER A 467 2.29 -26.56 17.03
N GLU A 468 2.28 -25.92 18.20
CA GLU A 468 2.50 -26.53 19.51
C GLU A 468 1.20 -27.03 20.19
N GLY A 469 0.04 -26.72 19.58
CA GLY A 469 -1.27 -27.11 20.10
C GLY A 469 -1.87 -26.16 21.15
N HIS A 470 -1.26 -24.96 21.31
CA HIS A 470 -1.78 -23.90 22.18
C HIS A 470 -2.88 -23.10 21.45
N ILE A 471 -3.95 -23.76 21.10
CA ILE A 471 -4.96 -23.27 20.14
C ILE A 471 -5.66 -21.98 20.61
N THR A 472 -5.93 -21.86 21.92
CA THR A 472 -6.58 -20.67 22.50
C THR A 472 -5.70 -19.43 22.35
N ASP A 473 -4.39 -19.58 22.59
CA ASP A 473 -3.43 -18.48 22.49
C ASP A 473 -3.21 -18.09 21.02
N ALA A 474 -3.11 -19.09 20.14
CA ALA A 474 -3.05 -18.87 18.69
C ALA A 474 -4.27 -18.09 18.17
N LEU A 475 -5.48 -18.44 18.63
CA LEU A 475 -6.71 -17.75 18.26
C LEU A 475 -6.66 -16.28 18.68
N ALA A 476 -6.27 -16.01 19.93
CA ALA A 476 -6.17 -14.65 20.44
C ALA A 476 -5.13 -13.80 19.66
N LEU A 477 -3.98 -14.40 19.32
CA LEU A 477 -2.93 -13.72 18.56
C LEU A 477 -3.33 -13.44 17.11
N TYR A 478 -4.04 -14.34 16.45
CA TYR A 478 -4.57 -14.10 15.11
C TYR A 478 -5.67 -13.02 15.10
N GLU A 479 -6.54 -13.00 16.11
CA GLU A 479 -7.52 -11.92 16.30
C GLU A 479 -6.84 -10.59 16.57
N GLU A 480 -5.77 -10.56 17.37
CA GLU A 480 -4.94 -9.37 17.62
C GLU A 480 -4.29 -8.85 16.33
N ALA A 481 -3.76 -9.76 15.50
CA ALA A 481 -3.16 -9.37 14.22
C ALA A 481 -4.18 -8.75 13.25
N VAL A 482 -5.38 -9.32 13.14
CA VAL A 482 -6.47 -8.78 12.34
C VAL A 482 -6.95 -7.44 12.91
N THR A 483 -7.18 -7.36 14.22
CA THR A 483 -7.64 -6.15 14.89
C THR A 483 -6.65 -5.00 14.76
N THR A 484 -5.34 -5.28 14.85
CA THR A 484 -4.27 -4.29 14.65
C THR A 484 -4.32 -3.71 13.24
N SER A 485 -4.50 -4.56 12.23
CA SER A 485 -4.62 -4.12 10.83
C SER A 485 -5.86 -3.25 10.61
N GLU A 486 -7.00 -3.65 11.17
CA GLU A 486 -8.26 -2.90 11.07
C GLU A 486 -8.19 -1.56 11.84
N GLY A 487 -7.55 -1.55 13.01
CA GLY A 487 -7.39 -0.35 13.84
C GLY A 487 -6.63 0.76 13.11
N VAL A 488 -5.56 0.42 12.40
CA VAL A 488 -4.83 1.38 11.57
C VAL A 488 -5.66 1.79 10.36
N ALA A 489 -6.25 0.81 9.68
CA ALA A 489 -7.10 1.07 8.52
C ALA A 489 -8.29 2.00 8.85
N ALA A 490 -8.81 1.93 10.07
CA ALA A 490 -9.91 2.77 10.54
C ALA A 490 -9.54 4.26 10.69
N GLN A 491 -8.25 4.59 10.79
CA GLN A 491 -7.79 5.97 10.92
C GLN A 491 -7.79 6.74 9.60
N PHE A 492 -7.90 6.04 8.49
CA PHE A 492 -7.87 6.66 7.18
C PHE A 492 -9.22 7.28 6.83
N ALA A 493 -9.19 8.55 6.41
CA ALA A 493 -10.36 9.22 5.89
C ALA A 493 -10.66 8.72 4.47
N GLY A 494 -11.65 7.84 4.34
CA GLY A 494 -12.07 7.23 3.09
C GLY A 494 -11.61 5.77 2.93
N GLU A 495 -12.38 5.01 2.13
CA GLU A 495 -12.15 3.58 1.98
C GLU A 495 -10.92 3.24 1.12
N VAL A 496 -10.54 4.10 0.18
CA VAL A 496 -9.39 3.86 -0.71
C VAL A 496 -8.07 3.72 0.07
N PRO A 497 -7.65 4.70 0.89
CA PRO A 497 -6.41 4.61 1.64
C PRO A 497 -6.42 3.44 2.63
N ARG A 498 -7.56 3.23 3.28
CA ARG A 498 -7.75 2.15 4.25
C ARG A 498 -7.48 0.79 3.65
N GLN A 499 -7.96 0.57 2.45
CA GLN A 499 -7.87 -0.72 1.80
C GLN A 499 -6.51 -0.98 1.18
N GLN A 500 -5.91 0.03 0.54
CA GLN A 500 -4.55 -0.03 0.06
C GLN A 500 -3.57 -0.37 1.19
N TYR A 501 -3.83 0.18 2.38
CA TYR A 501 -3.09 -0.20 3.57
C TYR A 501 -3.24 -1.70 3.89
N LEU A 502 -4.46 -2.25 3.83
CA LEU A 502 -4.71 -3.65 4.21
C LEU A 502 -4.09 -4.65 3.22
N GLU A 503 -4.02 -4.33 1.94
CA GLU A 503 -3.45 -5.22 0.91
C GLU A 503 -1.93 -5.18 0.83
N ALA A 504 -1.31 -4.10 1.27
CA ALA A 504 0.14 -4.01 1.30
C ALA A 504 0.75 -5.03 2.29
N ASP A 505 1.97 -5.47 1.99
CA ASP A 505 2.83 -6.25 2.89
C ASP A 505 2.18 -7.49 3.55
N ARG A 506 1.40 -8.27 2.78
CA ARG A 506 0.79 -9.53 3.25
C ARG A 506 -0.16 -9.35 4.45
N ARG A 507 -0.77 -8.17 4.62
CA ARG A 507 -1.66 -7.91 5.77
C ARG A 507 -2.90 -8.77 5.79
N LEU A 508 -3.33 -9.28 4.63
CA LEU A 508 -4.44 -10.21 4.49
C LEU A 508 -4.13 -11.64 4.97
N GLU A 509 -2.85 -12.01 5.14
CA GLU A 509 -2.48 -13.34 5.66
C GLU A 509 -3.05 -13.64 7.05
N ALA A 510 -3.24 -12.61 7.88
CA ALA A 510 -3.83 -12.76 9.20
C ALA A 510 -5.30 -13.24 9.15
N TYR A 511 -6.06 -12.80 8.13
CA TYR A 511 -7.43 -13.25 7.92
C TYR A 511 -7.48 -14.72 7.51
N ASP A 512 -6.56 -15.14 6.64
CA ASP A 512 -6.48 -16.54 6.20
C ASP A 512 -6.09 -17.47 7.35
N ALA A 513 -5.12 -17.06 8.17
CA ALA A 513 -4.71 -17.83 9.36
C ALA A 513 -5.85 -17.94 10.37
N LEU A 514 -6.53 -16.83 10.66
CA LEU A 514 -7.68 -16.85 11.58
C LEU A 514 -8.81 -17.72 11.05
N ALA A 515 -9.16 -17.60 9.76
CA ALA A 515 -10.22 -18.38 9.15
C ALA A 515 -9.89 -19.89 9.16
N ALA A 516 -8.65 -20.26 8.85
CA ALA A 516 -8.20 -21.66 8.88
C ALA A 516 -8.27 -22.25 10.29
N LEU A 517 -7.80 -21.52 11.30
CA LEU A 517 -7.85 -21.97 12.70
C LEU A 517 -9.29 -22.15 13.18
N LEU A 518 -10.18 -21.20 12.88
CA LEU A 518 -11.62 -21.32 13.22
C LEU A 518 -12.25 -22.56 12.59
N LEU A 519 -11.84 -22.96 11.39
CA LEU A 519 -12.35 -24.17 10.73
C LEU A 519 -11.79 -25.46 11.36
N LYS A 520 -10.55 -25.44 11.87
CA LYS A 520 -10.01 -26.56 12.66
C LYS A 520 -10.79 -26.71 13.97
N LEU A 521 -11.04 -25.62 14.67
CA LEU A 521 -11.86 -25.61 15.89
C LEU A 521 -13.31 -26.07 15.65
N HIS A 522 -13.88 -25.72 14.49
CA HIS A 522 -15.20 -26.23 14.11
C HIS A 522 -15.24 -27.76 13.96
N GLN A 523 -14.14 -28.38 13.50
CA GLN A 523 -14.05 -29.84 13.42
C GLN A 523 -14.02 -30.52 14.81
N GLU A 524 -13.40 -29.85 15.80
CA GLU A 524 -13.33 -30.34 17.18
C GLU A 524 -14.66 -30.13 17.93
N ASP A 525 -15.28 -28.97 17.79
CA ASP A 525 -16.60 -28.64 18.36
C ASP A 525 -17.48 -27.87 17.36
N PRO A 526 -18.32 -28.57 16.61
CA PRO A 526 -19.24 -27.97 15.64
C PRO A 526 -20.33 -27.06 16.24
N THR A 527 -20.51 -27.10 17.57
CA THR A 527 -21.60 -26.36 18.24
C THR A 527 -21.28 -24.91 18.54
N GLN A 528 -20.01 -24.52 18.52
CA GLN A 528 -19.54 -23.17 18.86
C GLN A 528 -19.71 -22.12 17.76
N GLY A 529 -20.13 -22.53 16.55
CA GLY A 529 -20.36 -21.61 15.44
C GLY A 529 -19.08 -21.03 14.81
N TYR A 530 -17.95 -21.72 14.97
CA TYR A 530 -16.66 -21.32 14.38
C TYR A 530 -16.70 -21.29 12.85
N ASP A 531 -17.48 -22.16 12.22
CA ASP A 531 -17.74 -22.17 10.78
C ASP A 531 -18.32 -20.84 10.27
N ARG A 532 -19.29 -20.29 11.00
CA ARG A 532 -19.90 -19.00 10.70
C ARG A 532 -18.95 -17.83 10.93
N ARG A 533 -18.13 -17.91 11.98
CA ARG A 533 -17.08 -16.92 12.24
C ARG A 533 -16.03 -16.93 11.12
N SER A 534 -15.59 -18.12 10.68
CA SER A 534 -14.66 -18.27 9.57
C SER A 534 -15.21 -17.70 8.27
N TRP A 535 -16.45 -18.06 7.91
CA TRP A 535 -17.16 -17.46 6.78
C TRP A 535 -17.14 -15.93 6.86
N ALA A 536 -17.45 -15.40 8.02
CA ALA A 536 -17.47 -13.97 8.29
C ALA A 536 -16.13 -13.31 8.07
N VAL A 537 -15.03 -13.90 8.54
CA VAL A 537 -13.65 -13.42 8.34
C VAL A 537 -13.27 -13.42 6.86
N LEU A 538 -13.64 -14.48 6.13
CA LEU A 538 -13.36 -14.58 4.68
C LEU A 538 -14.14 -13.56 3.86
N GLU A 539 -15.38 -13.27 4.23
CA GLU A 539 -16.16 -12.23 3.55
C GLU A 539 -15.62 -10.82 3.85
N ALA A 540 -15.14 -10.58 5.09
CA ALA A 540 -14.43 -9.34 5.42
C ALA A 540 -13.20 -9.16 4.53
N LYS A 541 -12.37 -10.20 4.38
CA LYS A 541 -11.23 -10.20 3.45
C LYS A 541 -11.64 -9.83 2.03
N LYS A 542 -12.70 -10.46 1.49
CA LYS A 542 -13.18 -10.22 0.12
C LYS A 542 -13.78 -8.83 -0.08
N GLY A 543 -14.62 -8.38 0.84
CA GLY A 543 -15.20 -7.04 0.80
C GLY A 543 -14.12 -5.97 0.70
N ARG A 544 -12.96 -6.21 1.31
CA ARG A 544 -11.80 -5.33 1.23
C ARG A 544 -11.20 -5.28 -0.18
N VAL A 545 -11.06 -6.40 -0.87
CA VAL A 545 -10.46 -6.47 -2.22
C VAL A 545 -11.27 -5.73 -3.27
N ALA A 546 -12.60 -5.75 -3.19
CA ALA A 546 -13.42 -5.09 -4.21
C ALA A 546 -13.73 -3.62 -3.93
N ALA A 547 -13.90 -3.26 -2.67
CA ALA A 547 -14.07 -1.87 -2.29
C ALA A 547 -12.85 -1.04 -2.72
N GLU A 548 -11.62 -1.61 -2.66
CA GLU A 548 -10.42 -0.97 -3.17
C GLU A 548 -10.49 -0.60 -4.64
N ALA A 549 -10.83 -1.58 -5.45
CA ALA A 549 -10.86 -1.38 -6.89
C ALA A 549 -11.90 -0.33 -7.31
N LEU A 550 -13.05 -0.31 -6.63
CA LEU A 550 -14.10 0.67 -6.88
C LEU A 550 -13.80 2.05 -6.31
N SER A 551 -13.06 2.13 -5.21
CA SER A 551 -12.74 3.39 -4.56
C SER A 551 -11.58 4.12 -5.22
N LYS A 552 -10.61 3.40 -5.79
CA LYS A 552 -9.58 3.98 -6.67
C LYS A 552 -10.20 4.65 -7.90
N ALA A 553 -11.36 4.15 -8.35
CA ALA A 553 -12.11 4.71 -9.44
C ALA A 553 -12.82 6.05 -9.12
N ARG A 554 -12.83 6.51 -7.85
CA ARG A 554 -13.48 7.76 -7.39
C ARG A 554 -14.72 8.13 -8.22
N PRO A 555 -15.80 7.35 -8.21
CA PRO A 555 -16.98 7.73 -8.96
C PRO A 555 -17.50 9.06 -8.40
N LYS A 556 -17.38 10.14 -9.19
CA LYS A 556 -18.05 11.39 -8.85
C LYS A 556 -19.52 11.09 -8.79
N LEU A 557 -20.11 11.11 -7.60
CA LEU A 557 -21.55 11.01 -7.44
C LEU A 557 -22.19 12.07 -8.33
N GLN A 558 -22.73 11.63 -9.48
CA GLN A 558 -23.29 12.54 -10.49
C GLN A 558 -24.60 13.17 -10.00
N ASN A 559 -25.29 12.47 -9.08
CA ASN A 559 -26.50 13.02 -8.47
C ASN A 559 -26.12 14.04 -7.37
N PRO A 560 -26.41 15.34 -7.55
CA PRO A 560 -26.08 16.37 -6.55
C PRO A 560 -26.67 16.11 -5.17
N GLN A 561 -27.87 15.52 -5.12
CA GLN A 561 -28.55 15.21 -3.85
C GLN A 561 -27.90 14.00 -3.15
N ALA A 562 -27.47 12.98 -3.90
CA ALA A 562 -26.73 11.86 -3.36
C ALA A 562 -25.36 12.33 -2.83
N ARG A 563 -24.70 13.24 -3.55
CA ARG A 563 -23.43 13.87 -3.12
C ARG A 563 -23.61 14.63 -1.82
N ALA A 564 -24.57 15.51 -1.74
CA ALA A 564 -24.82 16.31 -0.53
C ALA A 564 -25.13 15.42 0.71
N ARG A 565 -25.86 14.30 0.51
CA ARG A 565 -26.14 13.33 1.59
C ARG A 565 -24.89 12.54 1.98
N ALA A 566 -24.08 12.15 1.01
CA ALA A 566 -22.80 11.48 1.25
C ALA A 566 -21.83 12.39 2.02
N ASP A 567 -21.73 13.65 1.62
CA ASP A 567 -20.90 14.64 2.29
C ASP A 567 -21.40 14.93 3.72
N GLY A 568 -22.72 14.97 3.94
CA GLY A 568 -23.31 15.07 5.27
C GLY A 568 -23.01 13.86 6.15
N ALA A 569 -23.10 12.64 5.60
CA ALA A 569 -22.73 11.43 6.34
C ALA A 569 -21.24 11.41 6.69
N ARG A 570 -20.36 11.79 5.76
CA ARG A 570 -18.92 11.91 6.02
C ARG A 570 -18.60 12.93 7.11
N ALA A 571 -19.24 14.09 7.09
CA ALA A 571 -19.05 15.07 8.15
C ALA A 571 -19.40 14.52 9.55
N LYS A 572 -20.46 13.69 9.63
CA LYS A 572 -20.82 13.00 10.87
C LYS A 572 -19.84 11.89 11.25
N GLN A 573 -19.25 11.22 10.28
CA GLN A 573 -18.19 10.26 10.51
C GLN A 573 -16.94 10.94 11.08
N ASP A 574 -16.53 12.06 10.50
CA ASP A 574 -15.38 12.84 10.96
C ASP A 574 -15.60 13.38 12.38
N GLU A 575 -16.82 13.83 12.70
CA GLU A 575 -17.21 14.24 14.05
C GLU A 575 -17.13 13.08 15.05
N ALA A 576 -17.62 11.89 14.68
CA ALA A 576 -17.54 10.70 15.52
C ALA A 576 -16.08 10.28 15.77
N LEU A 577 -15.22 10.32 14.76
CA LEU A 577 -13.79 10.04 14.89
C LEU A 577 -13.06 11.06 15.79
N ALA A 578 -13.45 12.33 15.75
CA ALA A 578 -12.91 13.35 16.63
C ALA A 578 -13.30 13.11 18.10
N LEU A 579 -14.54 12.72 18.33
CA LEU A 579 -15.03 12.37 19.68
C LEU A 579 -14.37 11.11 20.23
N GLU A 580 -14.18 10.10 19.39
CA GLU A 580 -13.48 8.86 19.75
C GLU A 580 -12.04 9.15 20.18
N ARG A 581 -11.32 10.01 19.44
CA ARG A 581 -9.98 10.47 19.84
C ARG A 581 -10.00 11.18 21.20
N SER A 582 -10.91 12.10 21.39
CA SER A 582 -11.03 12.81 22.67
C SER A 582 -11.35 11.89 23.84
N LEU A 583 -12.12 10.82 23.60
CA LEU A 583 -12.39 9.78 24.58
C LEU A 583 -11.13 8.96 24.88
N LEU A 584 -10.40 8.53 23.85
CA LEU A 584 -9.14 7.79 24.01
C LEU A 584 -8.06 8.61 24.71
N GLU A 585 -7.96 9.92 24.43
CA GLU A 585 -7.06 10.84 25.11
C GLU A 585 -7.39 10.96 26.61
N GLU A 586 -8.65 10.98 26.97
CA GLU A 586 -9.07 11.03 28.39
C GLU A 586 -8.85 9.69 29.08
N LEU A 587 -9.09 8.56 28.41
CA LEU A 587 -8.84 7.21 28.91
C LEU A 587 -7.34 6.89 29.05
N ALA A 588 -6.48 7.52 28.24
CA ALA A 588 -5.03 7.34 28.30
C ALA A 588 -4.35 8.09 29.45
N ARG A 589 -5.08 8.93 30.21
CA ARG A 589 -4.56 9.58 31.40
C ARG A 589 -4.38 8.57 32.53
N SER A 590 -3.55 8.94 33.52
CA SER A 590 -3.44 8.12 34.73
C SER A 590 -4.83 7.99 35.41
N PRO A 591 -5.15 6.88 36.07
CA PRO A 591 -6.46 6.68 36.70
C PRO A 591 -6.87 7.80 37.68
N SER A 592 -5.90 8.45 38.32
CA SER A 592 -6.11 9.60 39.21
C SER A 592 -6.47 10.87 38.46
N ASP A 593 -6.08 11.00 37.19
CA ASP A 593 -6.25 12.21 36.38
C ASP A 593 -7.39 12.10 35.37
N GLN A 594 -8.04 10.93 35.31
CA GLN A 594 -9.19 10.69 34.44
C GLN A 594 -10.42 11.42 34.97
N ARG A 595 -11.04 12.22 34.09
CA ARG A 595 -12.29 12.91 34.42
C ARG A 595 -13.48 12.06 34.03
N GLN A 596 -14.02 11.31 34.96
CA GLN A 596 -15.09 10.31 34.71
C GLN A 596 -16.35 10.94 34.08
N GLU A 597 -16.74 12.15 34.50
CA GLU A 597 -17.86 12.87 33.88
C GLU A 597 -17.59 13.21 32.41
N ARG A 598 -16.32 13.53 32.07
CA ARG A 598 -15.93 13.81 30.68
C ARG A 598 -15.90 12.52 29.83
N ILE A 599 -15.42 11.42 30.38
CA ILE A 599 -15.46 10.10 29.74
C ILE A 599 -16.91 9.72 29.45
N GLN A 600 -17.81 9.85 30.40
CA GLN A 600 -19.22 9.51 30.21
C GLN A 600 -19.91 10.43 29.20
N SER A 601 -19.61 11.73 29.23
CA SER A 601 -20.12 12.70 28.25
C SER A 601 -19.62 12.38 26.83
N LEU A 602 -18.32 12.15 26.66
CA LEU A 602 -17.72 11.79 25.35
C LEU A 602 -18.27 10.46 24.82
N THR A 603 -18.43 9.46 25.69
CA THR A 603 -19.02 8.17 25.32
C THR A 603 -20.46 8.32 24.82
N THR A 604 -21.27 9.12 25.53
CA THR A 604 -22.66 9.37 25.17
C THR A 604 -22.76 10.13 23.84
N LEU A 605 -21.93 11.16 23.68
CA LEU A 605 -21.90 11.97 22.46
C LEU A 605 -21.41 11.18 21.27
N LEU A 606 -20.39 10.35 21.44
CA LEU A 606 -19.87 9.45 20.42
C LEU A 606 -20.92 8.45 19.96
N ALA A 607 -21.63 7.82 20.89
CA ALA A 607 -22.72 6.87 20.57
C ALA A 607 -23.84 7.56 19.78
N ARG A 608 -24.21 8.79 20.17
CA ARG A 608 -25.20 9.59 19.45
C ARG A 608 -24.73 9.94 18.04
N THR A 609 -23.50 10.48 17.90
CA THR A 609 -22.96 10.90 16.60
C THR A 609 -22.78 9.70 15.65
N LYS A 610 -22.34 8.53 16.17
CA LYS A 610 -22.32 7.25 15.40
C LYS A 610 -23.73 6.84 14.96
N GLY A 611 -24.74 7.00 15.81
CA GLY A 611 -26.14 6.76 15.45
C GLY A 611 -26.66 7.70 14.35
N GLU A 612 -26.31 8.99 14.42
CA GLU A 612 -26.66 9.99 13.40
C GLU A 612 -25.99 9.67 12.04
N TYR A 613 -24.69 9.30 12.07
CA TYR A 613 -23.97 8.83 10.89
C TYR A 613 -24.67 7.64 10.23
N LEU A 614 -24.92 6.58 11.00
CA LEU A 614 -25.60 5.37 10.50
C LEU A 614 -26.98 5.67 9.95
N GLY A 615 -27.73 6.55 10.60
CA GLY A 615 -29.04 7.00 10.13
C GLY A 615 -28.96 7.73 8.78
N GLN A 616 -27.97 8.58 8.59
CA GLN A 616 -27.73 9.30 7.33
C GLN A 616 -27.28 8.35 6.21
N VAL A 617 -26.40 7.41 6.50
CA VAL A 617 -25.99 6.36 5.57
C VAL A 617 -27.18 5.49 5.17
N HIS A 618 -27.99 5.04 6.13
CA HIS A 618 -29.17 4.24 5.87
C HIS A 618 -30.19 4.96 4.98
N ALA A 619 -30.54 6.19 5.31
CA ALA A 619 -31.44 7.02 4.52
C ALA A 619 -30.90 7.33 3.11
N MET A 620 -29.58 7.43 2.97
CA MET A 620 -28.95 7.55 1.66
C MET A 620 -29.04 6.27 0.86
N LEU A 621 -28.77 5.12 1.47
CA LEU A 621 -28.76 3.83 0.82
C LEU A 621 -30.19 3.32 0.46
N GLU A 622 -31.18 3.67 1.26
CA GLU A 622 -32.59 3.44 0.89
C GLU A 622 -32.99 4.20 -0.39
N ARG A 623 -32.53 5.44 -0.51
CA ARG A 623 -32.85 6.29 -1.67
C ARG A 623 -31.97 5.99 -2.89
N TYR A 624 -30.72 5.54 -2.65
CA TYR A 624 -29.69 5.32 -3.66
C TYR A 624 -28.95 4.00 -3.40
N PRO A 625 -29.63 2.84 -3.52
CA PRO A 625 -29.06 1.55 -3.17
C PRO A 625 -27.83 1.17 -4.00
N GLN A 626 -27.65 1.77 -5.17
CA GLN A 626 -26.45 1.59 -6.02
C GLN A 626 -25.16 2.09 -5.38
N TYR A 627 -25.23 2.94 -4.36
CA TYR A 627 -24.05 3.46 -3.66
C TYR A 627 -23.72 2.71 -2.36
N LYS A 628 -24.33 1.55 -2.14
CA LYS A 628 -24.12 0.74 -0.93
C LYS A 628 -22.65 0.37 -0.73
N THR A 629 -21.93 0.08 -1.80
CA THR A 629 -20.50 -0.24 -1.80
C THR A 629 -19.61 0.93 -1.36
N LEU A 630 -20.10 2.17 -1.40
CA LEU A 630 -19.35 3.37 -0.96
C LEU A 630 -19.51 3.66 0.53
N PHE A 631 -20.39 2.96 1.24
CA PHE A 631 -20.74 3.19 2.64
C PHE A 631 -20.86 1.88 3.43
N VAL A 632 -20.07 0.86 3.08
CA VAL A 632 -20.02 -0.40 3.83
C VAL A 632 -19.53 -0.13 5.24
N ASP A 633 -20.40 -0.43 6.19
CA ASP A 633 -20.19 -0.17 7.61
C ASP A 633 -19.00 -0.97 8.16
N GLN A 634 -18.27 -0.34 9.07
CA GLN A 634 -16.98 -0.79 9.61
C GLN A 634 -17.09 -1.95 10.62
N GLN A 635 -18.24 -2.58 10.76
CA GLN A 635 -18.37 -3.72 11.65
C GLN A 635 -17.69 -4.94 11.04
N ILE A 636 -16.71 -5.45 11.75
CA ILE A 636 -16.21 -6.81 11.63
C ILE A 636 -17.44 -7.69 11.49
N VAL A 637 -17.61 -8.23 10.32
CA VAL A 637 -18.66 -9.08 9.77
C VAL A 637 -19.78 -9.45 10.76
N ASP A 638 -20.95 -8.88 10.55
CA ASP A 638 -22.17 -9.30 11.26
C ASP A 638 -22.37 -10.82 11.04
N PRO A 639 -22.36 -11.66 12.07
CA PRO A 639 -22.65 -13.09 11.94
C PRO A 639 -24.01 -13.38 11.31
N ARG A 640 -24.91 -12.38 11.29
CA ARG A 640 -26.19 -12.42 10.60
C ARG A 640 -26.11 -12.28 9.07
N SER A 641 -24.92 -11.92 8.54
CA SER A 641 -24.72 -11.78 7.09
C SER A 641 -25.01 -13.07 6.35
N LEU A 642 -24.61 -14.22 6.92
CA LEU A 642 -24.88 -15.54 6.36
C LEU A 642 -26.38 -15.88 6.33
N ALA A 643 -27.12 -15.57 7.40
CA ALA A 643 -28.57 -15.79 7.42
C ALA A 643 -29.29 -14.94 6.37
N LYS A 644 -28.94 -13.65 6.29
CA LYS A 644 -29.45 -12.75 5.25
C LYS A 644 -29.10 -13.23 3.84
N PHE A 645 -27.93 -13.85 3.65
CA PHE A 645 -27.55 -14.45 2.39
C PHE A 645 -28.43 -15.66 2.04
N ALA A 646 -28.55 -16.61 2.97
CA ALA A 646 -29.35 -17.82 2.77
C ALA A 646 -30.82 -17.49 2.48
N ASP A 647 -31.38 -16.49 3.14
CA ASP A 647 -32.77 -16.02 2.92
C ASP A 647 -32.99 -15.41 1.53
N ARG A 648 -31.92 -14.86 0.92
CA ARG A 648 -31.98 -14.26 -0.41
C ARG A 648 -31.76 -15.25 -1.56
N LEU A 649 -31.27 -16.47 -1.23
CA LEU A 649 -31.04 -17.48 -2.26
C LEU A 649 -32.38 -17.91 -2.89
N PRO A 650 -32.48 -17.94 -4.23
CA PRO A 650 -33.67 -18.47 -4.91
C PRO A 650 -33.91 -19.93 -4.54
N ALA A 651 -35.16 -20.31 -4.43
CA ALA A 651 -35.54 -21.71 -4.17
C ALA A 651 -34.89 -22.65 -5.20
N GLY A 652 -34.37 -23.78 -4.73
CA GLY A 652 -33.67 -24.77 -5.58
C GLY A 652 -32.26 -24.37 -5.99
N THR A 653 -31.68 -23.36 -5.34
CA THR A 653 -30.31 -22.90 -5.60
C THR A 653 -29.36 -23.33 -4.46
N LEU A 654 -28.17 -23.79 -4.81
CA LEU A 654 -27.08 -24.09 -3.94
C LEU A 654 -25.96 -23.07 -4.17
N ALA A 655 -25.50 -22.41 -3.13
CA ALA A 655 -24.28 -21.58 -3.16
C ALA A 655 -23.11 -22.36 -2.56
N VAL A 656 -21.98 -22.33 -3.21
CA VAL A 656 -20.76 -23.06 -2.83
C VAL A 656 -19.60 -22.11 -2.82
N GLN A 657 -19.00 -21.91 -1.62
CA GLN A 657 -17.79 -21.10 -1.46
C GLN A 657 -16.62 -22.00 -1.15
N TYR A 658 -15.48 -21.71 -1.78
CA TYR A 658 -14.25 -22.46 -1.60
C TYR A 658 -13.22 -21.62 -0.84
N PHE A 659 -12.55 -22.23 0.12
CA PHE A 659 -11.40 -21.65 0.81
C PHE A 659 -10.28 -22.69 0.91
N ALA A 660 -9.18 -22.42 0.22
CA ALA A 660 -7.99 -23.26 0.26
C ALA A 660 -7.09 -22.78 1.42
N ALA A 661 -7.14 -23.50 2.54
CA ALA A 661 -6.22 -23.33 3.65
C ALA A 661 -4.90 -24.09 3.37
N PRO A 662 -3.81 -23.82 4.08
CA PRO A 662 -2.50 -24.44 3.81
C PRO A 662 -2.54 -25.97 3.77
N ASP A 663 -3.35 -26.62 4.63
CA ASP A 663 -3.42 -28.06 4.81
C ASP A 663 -4.68 -28.74 4.23
N ALA A 664 -5.70 -27.98 3.88
CA ALA A 664 -6.96 -28.51 3.40
C ALA A 664 -7.76 -27.50 2.57
N LEU A 665 -8.66 -28.02 1.74
CA LEU A 665 -9.70 -27.25 1.10
C LEU A 665 -11.00 -27.34 1.92
N TYR A 666 -11.55 -26.20 2.26
CA TYR A 666 -12.86 -26.10 2.91
C TYR A 666 -13.91 -25.62 1.91
N ILE A 667 -15.05 -26.27 1.93
CA ILE A 667 -16.16 -26.04 1.01
C ILE A 667 -17.38 -25.69 1.84
N PHE A 668 -17.77 -24.43 1.81
CA PHE A 668 -18.96 -23.93 2.46
C PHE A 668 -20.16 -24.14 1.53
N VAL A 669 -21.18 -24.78 2.03
CA VAL A 669 -22.40 -25.10 1.29
C VAL A 669 -23.56 -24.37 1.93
N VAL A 670 -24.23 -23.52 1.15
CA VAL A 670 -25.37 -22.72 1.61
C VAL A 670 -26.57 -22.98 0.69
N ALA A 671 -27.70 -23.36 1.25
CA ALA A 671 -28.92 -23.53 0.47
C ALA A 671 -30.03 -22.58 0.96
N ALA A 672 -30.99 -22.31 0.09
CA ALA A 672 -32.18 -21.57 0.46
C ALA A 672 -32.90 -22.25 1.63
N GLY A 673 -33.40 -21.46 2.60
CA GLY A 673 -34.04 -21.99 3.82
C GLY A 673 -33.05 -22.17 4.98
N GLY A 674 -31.81 -21.64 4.88
CA GLY A 674 -30.89 -21.52 6.00
C GLY A 674 -29.98 -22.72 6.25
N ARG A 675 -29.99 -23.74 5.38
CA ARG A 675 -29.01 -24.84 5.50
C ARG A 675 -27.60 -24.28 5.24
N PHE A 676 -26.71 -24.50 6.20
CA PHE A 676 -25.29 -24.14 6.12
C PHE A 676 -24.44 -25.30 6.63
N GLU A 677 -23.45 -25.70 5.85
CA GLU A 677 -22.57 -26.82 6.16
C GLU A 677 -21.17 -26.52 5.62
N VAL A 678 -20.14 -26.95 6.31
CA VAL A 678 -18.75 -26.86 5.85
C VAL A 678 -18.19 -28.27 5.68
N LYS A 679 -17.63 -28.55 4.52
CA LYS A 679 -16.97 -29.81 4.20
C LYS A 679 -15.49 -29.58 4.05
N ARG A 680 -14.70 -30.54 4.54
CA ARG A 680 -13.24 -30.54 4.45
C ARG A 680 -12.77 -31.58 3.45
N GLN A 681 -11.90 -31.15 2.54
CA GLN A 681 -11.21 -32.04 1.60
C GLN A 681 -9.71 -31.99 1.89
N ALA A 682 -9.11 -33.14 2.08
CA ALA A 682 -7.67 -33.28 2.36
C ALA A 682 -6.85 -33.06 1.08
N VAL A 683 -6.60 -31.81 0.75
CA VAL A 683 -5.70 -31.36 -0.31
C VAL A 683 -5.05 -30.06 0.12
N ALA A 684 -3.72 -30.03 0.15
CA ALA A 684 -2.98 -28.82 0.52
C ALA A 684 -3.18 -27.72 -0.52
N GLN A 685 -3.20 -26.46 -0.07
CA GLN A 685 -3.33 -25.30 -0.95
C GLN A 685 -2.30 -25.30 -2.08
N ALA A 686 -1.03 -25.59 -1.76
CA ALA A 686 0.06 -25.62 -2.74
C ALA A 686 -0.18 -26.65 -3.84
N ASP A 687 -0.65 -27.85 -3.48
CA ASP A 687 -0.94 -28.92 -4.44
C ASP A 687 -2.13 -28.56 -5.33
N LEU A 688 -3.19 -28.02 -4.72
CA LEU A 688 -4.38 -27.56 -5.44
C LEU A 688 -4.00 -26.45 -6.45
N TYR A 689 -3.21 -25.48 -6.02
CA TYR A 689 -2.78 -24.38 -6.88
C TYR A 689 -1.84 -24.84 -8.00
N ALA A 690 -0.96 -25.81 -7.72
CA ALA A 690 -0.12 -26.43 -8.76
C ALA A 690 -0.97 -27.19 -9.80
N MET A 691 -2.05 -27.87 -9.38
CA MET A 691 -3.00 -28.53 -10.30
C MET A 691 -3.74 -27.51 -11.15
N ILE A 692 -4.24 -26.41 -10.56
CA ILE A 692 -4.94 -25.34 -11.29
C ILE A 692 -4.02 -24.68 -12.31
N THR A 693 -2.78 -24.40 -11.92
CA THR A 693 -1.78 -23.78 -12.82
C THR A 693 -1.49 -24.70 -14.02
N ARG A 694 -1.27 -26.00 -13.78
CA ARG A 694 -1.07 -26.98 -14.85
C ARG A 694 -2.31 -27.14 -15.74
N TYR A 695 -3.50 -27.17 -15.13
CA TYR A 695 -4.76 -27.20 -15.86
C TYR A 695 -4.86 -26.00 -16.82
N ARG A 696 -4.55 -24.80 -16.36
CA ARG A 696 -4.56 -23.57 -17.16
C ARG A 696 -3.55 -23.64 -18.31
N GLN A 697 -2.33 -24.10 -18.05
CA GLN A 697 -1.29 -24.23 -19.07
C GLN A 697 -1.72 -25.18 -20.22
N HIS A 698 -2.34 -26.33 -19.90
CA HIS A 698 -2.87 -27.22 -20.92
C HIS A 698 -4.10 -26.65 -21.65
N LEU A 699 -4.95 -25.93 -20.91
CA LEU A 699 -6.12 -25.29 -21.49
C LEU A 699 -5.73 -24.19 -22.51
N ASP A 700 -4.75 -23.34 -22.17
CA ASP A 700 -4.30 -22.23 -23.02
C ASP A 700 -3.59 -22.74 -24.31
N ARG A 701 -3.04 -23.94 -24.29
CA ARG A 701 -2.53 -24.60 -25.49
C ARG A 701 -3.65 -25.14 -26.41
N GLY A 702 -4.86 -25.22 -25.92
CA GLY A 702 -6.02 -25.80 -26.60
C GLY A 702 -6.39 -25.18 -27.95
N ALA A 703 -6.00 -23.92 -28.19
CA ALA A 703 -6.15 -23.25 -29.50
C ALA A 703 -5.42 -23.99 -30.66
N ARG A 704 -4.44 -24.84 -30.34
CA ARG A 704 -3.66 -25.64 -31.31
C ARG A 704 -4.10 -27.10 -31.38
N VAL A 705 -5.04 -27.54 -30.52
CA VAL A 705 -5.28 -28.95 -30.20
C VAL A 705 -6.75 -29.38 -30.39
N HIS A 706 -7.61 -28.49 -30.90
CA HIS A 706 -9.05 -28.70 -30.98
C HIS A 706 -9.45 -30.00 -31.73
N LEU A 707 -8.73 -30.38 -32.77
CA LEU A 707 -9.01 -31.58 -33.56
C LEU A 707 -8.63 -32.90 -32.84
N ALA A 708 -7.80 -32.82 -31.81
CA ALA A 708 -7.31 -34.00 -31.10
C ALA A 708 -8.17 -34.39 -29.87
N TRP A 709 -9.25 -33.71 -29.57
CA TRP A 709 -10.04 -33.99 -28.35
C TRP A 709 -10.59 -35.40 -28.27
N GLU A 710 -10.90 -36.03 -29.41
CA GLU A 710 -11.44 -37.38 -29.51
C GLU A 710 -10.43 -38.39 -30.12
N ASP A 711 -9.31 -37.94 -30.67
CA ASP A 711 -8.28 -38.79 -31.26
C ASP A 711 -7.34 -39.37 -30.19
N ASN A 712 -7.79 -40.43 -29.53
CA ASN A 712 -7.13 -41.06 -28.41
C ASN A 712 -5.73 -41.65 -28.72
N GLY A 713 -5.30 -41.62 -29.97
CA GLY A 713 -3.99 -42.21 -30.42
C GLY A 713 -2.98 -41.18 -30.89
N SER A 714 -3.36 -39.94 -31.09
CA SER A 714 -2.43 -38.92 -31.58
C SER A 714 -1.44 -38.46 -30.51
N GLU A 715 -0.25 -38.07 -30.95
CA GLU A 715 0.77 -37.49 -30.07
C GLU A 715 0.26 -36.24 -29.32
N ILE A 716 -0.53 -35.42 -30.01
CA ILE A 716 -1.16 -34.24 -29.45
C ILE A 716 -2.20 -34.62 -28.38
N TYR A 717 -2.99 -35.66 -28.61
CA TYR A 717 -3.92 -36.16 -27.60
C TYR A 717 -3.17 -36.60 -26.35
N LEU A 718 -2.11 -37.38 -26.50
CA LEU A 718 -1.34 -37.93 -25.39
C LEU A 718 -0.60 -36.83 -24.62
N SER A 719 -0.08 -35.81 -25.30
CA SER A 719 0.74 -34.76 -24.67
C SER A 719 -0.10 -33.62 -24.03
N GLU A 720 -1.28 -33.31 -24.57
CA GLU A 720 -2.04 -32.15 -24.17
C GLU A 720 -3.46 -32.48 -23.68
N VAL A 721 -4.20 -33.29 -24.40
CA VAL A 721 -5.61 -33.57 -24.10
C VAL A 721 -5.80 -34.56 -22.98
N ALA A 722 -5.05 -35.64 -22.96
CA ALA A 722 -5.13 -36.64 -21.89
C ALA A 722 -4.75 -36.07 -20.51
N PRO A 723 -3.64 -35.31 -20.38
CA PRO A 723 -3.33 -34.60 -19.11
C PRO A 723 -4.42 -33.62 -18.68
N LEU A 724 -5.01 -32.86 -19.60
CA LEU A 724 -6.09 -31.96 -19.31
C LEU A 724 -7.34 -32.70 -18.78
N LYS A 725 -7.74 -33.80 -19.44
CA LYS A 725 -8.84 -34.65 -18.98
C LYS A 725 -8.56 -35.27 -17.61
N ALA A 726 -7.34 -35.70 -17.34
CA ALA A 726 -6.94 -36.23 -16.04
C ALA A 726 -7.02 -35.14 -14.95
N LEU A 727 -6.43 -33.97 -15.20
CA LEU A 727 -6.51 -32.82 -14.26
C LEU A 727 -7.95 -32.40 -13.99
N THR A 728 -8.80 -32.37 -15.02
CA THR A 728 -10.23 -32.05 -14.91
C THR A 728 -10.94 -33.00 -13.92
N ARG A 729 -10.64 -34.30 -13.97
CA ARG A 729 -11.20 -35.31 -13.06
C ARG A 729 -10.67 -35.12 -11.64
N THR A 730 -9.35 -35.01 -11.48
CA THR A 730 -8.76 -34.82 -10.16
C THR A 730 -9.26 -33.57 -9.47
N LEU A 731 -9.33 -32.45 -10.18
CA LEU A 731 -9.91 -31.20 -9.66
C LEU A 731 -11.39 -31.38 -9.34
N SER A 732 -12.15 -32.15 -10.12
CA SER A 732 -13.55 -32.46 -9.84
C SER A 732 -13.69 -33.29 -8.56
N GLU A 733 -12.83 -34.28 -8.35
CA GLU A 733 -12.80 -35.09 -7.13
C GLU A 733 -12.58 -34.24 -5.87
N HIS A 734 -11.71 -33.25 -5.96
CA HIS A 734 -11.44 -32.35 -4.83
C HIS A 734 -12.52 -31.28 -4.62
N LEU A 735 -13.05 -30.68 -5.70
CA LEU A 735 -13.93 -29.52 -5.61
C LEU A 735 -15.41 -29.89 -5.60
N LEU A 736 -15.81 -30.92 -6.33
CA LEU A 736 -17.21 -31.32 -6.50
C LEU A 736 -17.56 -32.62 -5.78
N GLY A 737 -16.60 -33.54 -5.65
CA GLY A 737 -16.80 -34.82 -4.98
C GLY A 737 -17.39 -34.68 -3.57
N PRO A 738 -16.85 -33.81 -2.70
CA PRO A 738 -17.39 -33.64 -1.34
C PRO A 738 -18.85 -33.15 -1.28
N ILE A 739 -19.35 -32.54 -2.35
CA ILE A 739 -20.72 -31.98 -2.44
C ILE A 739 -21.62 -32.71 -3.43
N GLU A 740 -21.26 -33.94 -3.78
CA GLU A 740 -21.97 -34.74 -4.81
C GLU A 740 -23.46 -34.98 -4.45
N VAL A 741 -23.76 -35.17 -3.16
CA VAL A 741 -25.14 -35.34 -2.66
C VAL A 741 -25.96 -34.08 -2.93
N GLU A 742 -25.39 -32.93 -2.61
CA GLU A 742 -26.04 -31.63 -2.82
C GLU A 742 -26.18 -31.32 -4.32
N LEU A 743 -25.15 -31.62 -5.12
CA LEU A 743 -25.22 -31.46 -6.58
C LEU A 743 -26.32 -32.29 -7.19
N SER A 744 -26.60 -33.45 -6.64
CA SER A 744 -27.75 -34.29 -7.11
C SER A 744 -29.12 -33.71 -6.75
N ALA A 745 -29.23 -32.90 -5.70
CA ALA A 745 -30.44 -32.31 -5.19
C ALA A 745 -30.78 -30.94 -5.80
N TYR A 746 -29.75 -30.19 -6.21
CA TYR A 746 -29.88 -28.81 -6.67
C TYR A 746 -29.40 -28.66 -8.11
N ARG A 747 -30.23 -28.16 -9.00
CA ARG A 747 -29.89 -27.94 -10.41
C ARG A 747 -29.20 -26.62 -10.65
N GLN A 748 -29.32 -25.69 -9.71
CA GLN A 748 -28.74 -24.34 -9.85
C GLN A 748 -27.64 -24.14 -8.85
N LEU A 749 -26.48 -23.67 -9.33
CA LEU A 749 -25.29 -23.44 -8.55
C LEU A 749 -24.86 -21.97 -8.63
N ILE A 750 -24.55 -21.41 -7.48
CA ILE A 750 -23.82 -20.17 -7.35
C ILE A 750 -22.45 -20.52 -6.80
N LEU A 751 -21.42 -20.34 -7.60
CA LEU A 751 -20.04 -20.60 -7.20
C LEU A 751 -19.38 -19.32 -6.70
N ILE A 752 -18.72 -19.41 -5.56
CA ILE A 752 -18.05 -18.30 -4.89
C ILE A 752 -16.57 -18.68 -4.72
N PRO A 753 -15.78 -18.65 -5.80
CA PRO A 753 -14.36 -19.00 -5.74
C PRO A 753 -13.54 -17.90 -5.05
N ASN A 754 -12.42 -18.32 -4.43
CA ASN A 754 -11.44 -17.43 -3.82
C ASN A 754 -10.08 -17.59 -4.49
N ASP A 755 -9.28 -16.55 -4.46
CA ASP A 755 -7.88 -16.55 -4.88
C ASP A 755 -7.69 -17.22 -6.26
N LEU A 756 -6.76 -18.16 -6.41
CA LEU A 756 -6.47 -18.82 -7.69
C LEU A 756 -7.64 -19.62 -8.26
N LEU A 757 -8.63 -20.02 -7.45
CA LEU A 757 -9.85 -20.69 -7.91
C LEU A 757 -10.72 -19.82 -8.82
N LEU A 758 -10.55 -18.52 -8.80
CA LEU A 758 -11.20 -17.58 -9.74
C LEU A 758 -10.80 -17.83 -11.19
N HIS A 759 -9.62 -18.42 -11.42
CA HIS A 759 -9.13 -18.75 -12.77
C HIS A 759 -9.59 -20.11 -13.27
N LEU A 760 -10.24 -20.90 -12.40
CA LEU A 760 -10.70 -22.22 -12.75
C LEU A 760 -12.15 -22.16 -13.25
N PRO A 761 -12.44 -22.56 -14.47
CA PRO A 761 -13.82 -22.70 -14.95
C PRO A 761 -14.44 -23.96 -14.31
N ILE A 762 -14.89 -23.85 -13.05
CA ILE A 762 -15.42 -25.00 -12.29
C ILE A 762 -16.58 -25.69 -13.04
N HIS A 763 -17.35 -24.94 -13.85
CA HIS A 763 -18.42 -25.49 -14.67
C HIS A 763 -17.94 -26.40 -15.80
N ALA A 764 -16.63 -26.36 -16.13
CA ALA A 764 -15.98 -27.24 -17.10
C ALA A 764 -15.24 -28.42 -16.45
N LEU A 765 -15.44 -28.68 -15.16
CA LEU A 765 -14.91 -29.89 -14.53
C LEU A 765 -15.77 -31.11 -14.88
N MET A 766 -15.10 -32.26 -15.08
CA MET A 766 -15.73 -33.50 -15.50
C MET A 766 -16.17 -34.31 -14.29
N ARG A 767 -17.39 -34.78 -14.29
CA ARG A 767 -18.00 -35.65 -13.26
C ARG A 767 -18.38 -36.99 -13.86
N PRO A 768 -18.36 -38.10 -13.11
CA PRO A 768 -18.97 -39.34 -13.54
C PRO A 768 -20.50 -39.22 -13.54
N ALA A 769 -21.16 -39.65 -14.58
CA ALA A 769 -22.62 -39.87 -14.55
C ALA A 769 -22.97 -41.15 -13.81
N LYS A 770 -24.28 -41.38 -13.55
CA LYS A 770 -24.78 -42.63 -12.92
C LYS A 770 -24.44 -43.88 -13.71
N ASP A 771 -24.27 -43.77 -15.03
CA ASP A 771 -23.83 -44.82 -15.92
C ASP A 771 -22.31 -44.92 -16.08
N GLY A 772 -21.54 -44.11 -15.37
CA GLY A 772 -20.07 -44.04 -15.41
C GLY A 772 -19.54 -43.19 -16.56
N THR A 773 -20.36 -42.61 -17.42
CA THR A 773 -19.88 -41.74 -18.51
C THR A 773 -19.44 -40.39 -17.95
N PRO A 774 -18.28 -39.83 -18.35
CA PRO A 774 -17.87 -38.53 -17.91
C PRO A 774 -18.66 -37.43 -18.63
N HIS A 775 -19.17 -36.46 -17.85
CA HIS A 775 -19.82 -35.26 -18.36
C HIS A 775 -19.35 -34.02 -17.63
N PHE A 776 -19.43 -32.86 -18.28
CA PHE A 776 -19.09 -31.59 -17.65
C PHE A 776 -20.19 -31.12 -16.72
N LEU A 777 -19.84 -30.42 -15.64
CA LEU A 777 -20.83 -29.84 -14.70
C LEU A 777 -21.86 -28.95 -15.44
N ALA A 778 -21.40 -28.18 -16.43
CA ALA A 778 -22.26 -27.34 -17.26
C ALA A 778 -23.36 -28.11 -18.04
N GLU A 779 -23.22 -29.42 -18.27
CA GLU A 779 -24.22 -30.21 -18.95
C GLU A 779 -25.45 -30.47 -18.08
N THR A 780 -25.28 -30.50 -16.78
CA THR A 780 -26.33 -30.88 -15.81
C THR A 780 -26.78 -29.74 -14.93
N HIS A 781 -26.00 -28.72 -14.74
CA HIS A 781 -26.27 -27.62 -13.80
C HIS A 781 -26.23 -26.25 -14.47
N LEU A 782 -27.11 -25.36 -14.02
CA LEU A 782 -27.06 -23.94 -14.32
C LEU A 782 -26.06 -23.28 -13.35
N VAL A 783 -24.97 -22.77 -13.88
CA VAL A 783 -23.87 -22.24 -13.06
C VAL A 783 -23.79 -20.72 -13.23
N SER A 784 -23.73 -20.03 -12.11
CA SER A 784 -23.37 -18.61 -12.05
C SER A 784 -22.27 -18.42 -11.00
N TYR A 785 -21.55 -17.32 -11.13
CA TYR A 785 -20.46 -16.94 -10.24
C TYR A 785 -20.83 -15.69 -9.47
N VAL A 786 -20.38 -15.62 -8.21
CA VAL A 786 -20.47 -14.44 -7.38
C VAL A 786 -19.09 -14.25 -6.75
N THR A 787 -18.52 -13.09 -6.93
CA THR A 787 -17.22 -12.77 -6.39
C THR A 787 -17.30 -12.25 -4.96
N GLN A 788 -18.46 -11.69 -4.57
CA GLN A 788 -18.74 -11.11 -3.26
C GLN A 788 -20.23 -11.19 -2.92
N LEU A 789 -20.54 -11.36 -1.64
CA LEU A 789 -21.92 -11.39 -1.16
C LEU A 789 -22.68 -10.07 -1.35
N GLU A 790 -21.96 -8.95 -1.34
CA GLU A 790 -22.55 -7.62 -1.54
C GLU A 790 -23.14 -7.45 -2.95
N LEU A 791 -22.66 -8.23 -3.92
CA LEU A 791 -23.24 -8.30 -5.26
C LEU A 791 -24.54 -9.13 -5.33
N MET A 792 -25.02 -9.66 -4.21
CA MET A 792 -26.22 -10.48 -4.12
C MET A 792 -27.53 -9.74 -4.44
N ASP A 793 -27.56 -8.43 -4.25
CA ASP A 793 -28.71 -7.63 -4.69
C ASP A 793 -28.93 -7.73 -6.22
N LEU A 794 -27.89 -8.17 -6.95
CA LEU A 794 -27.97 -8.49 -8.37
C LEU A 794 -28.69 -9.81 -8.66
N LEU A 795 -28.83 -10.69 -7.68
CA LEU A 795 -29.48 -11.99 -7.85
C LEU A 795 -31.02 -11.91 -7.83
N SER A 796 -31.61 -10.77 -7.49
CA SER A 796 -33.05 -10.61 -7.45
C SER A 796 -33.65 -10.76 -8.86
N PRO A 797 -34.66 -11.66 -9.08
CA PRO A 797 -35.26 -11.87 -10.36
C PRO A 797 -36.10 -10.64 -10.79
N GLY A 798 -35.51 -9.80 -11.64
CA GLY A 798 -36.28 -8.74 -12.30
C GLY A 798 -37.12 -9.33 -13.43
N ARG A 799 -38.43 -9.02 -13.51
CA ARG A 799 -39.24 -9.29 -14.72
C ARG A 799 -38.58 -8.61 -15.90
N ARG A 800 -38.13 -9.40 -16.86
CA ARG A 800 -37.49 -8.90 -18.07
C ARG A 800 -38.51 -8.75 -19.20
N PRO A 801 -38.50 -7.63 -19.95
CA PRO A 801 -39.10 -7.62 -21.27
C PRO A 801 -38.31 -8.56 -22.18
N ALA A 802 -39.00 -9.26 -23.08
CA ALA A 802 -38.42 -10.25 -24.00
C ALA A 802 -37.20 -9.71 -24.79
N TYR A 803 -37.12 -8.40 -24.97
CA TYR A 803 -35.98 -7.68 -25.54
C TYR A 803 -35.80 -6.31 -24.86
N ALA A 804 -34.80 -6.15 -24.06
CA ALA A 804 -34.34 -4.85 -23.59
C ALA A 804 -33.51 -4.14 -24.70
N PRO A 805 -33.57 -2.80 -24.81
CA PRO A 805 -32.70 -2.05 -25.72
C PRO A 805 -31.22 -2.36 -25.44
N LEU A 806 -30.45 -2.66 -26.49
CA LEU A 806 -29.07 -3.06 -26.45
C LEU A 806 -28.17 -1.99 -27.10
N LEU A 807 -27.14 -1.55 -26.40
CA LEU A 807 -26.01 -0.80 -26.97
C LEU A 807 -24.86 -1.77 -27.21
N ALA A 808 -24.47 -1.96 -28.46
CA ALA A 808 -23.38 -2.83 -28.88
C ALA A 808 -22.20 -1.99 -29.36
N VAL A 809 -21.00 -2.28 -28.81
CA VAL A 809 -19.71 -1.68 -29.19
C VAL A 809 -18.86 -2.75 -29.84
N GLY A 810 -18.37 -2.51 -31.07
CA GLY A 810 -17.59 -3.52 -31.77
C GLY A 810 -16.39 -2.97 -32.52
N ASN A 811 -15.27 -3.72 -32.39
CA ASN A 811 -14.06 -3.55 -33.19
C ASN A 811 -13.59 -2.10 -33.38
N PRO A 812 -13.35 -1.35 -32.27
CA PRO A 812 -13.06 0.09 -32.35
C PRO A 812 -11.76 0.43 -33.07
N ASP A 813 -10.79 -0.47 -33.07
CA ASP A 813 -9.46 -0.31 -33.70
C ASP A 813 -9.30 -1.07 -35.04
N GLY A 814 -10.32 -1.84 -35.44
CA GLY A 814 -10.29 -2.64 -36.67
C GLY A 814 -9.54 -3.98 -36.56
N SER A 815 -9.02 -4.34 -35.38
CA SER A 815 -8.18 -5.55 -35.18
C SER A 815 -9.00 -6.86 -35.05
N LEU A 816 -10.31 -6.75 -34.76
CA LEU A 816 -11.21 -7.88 -34.48
C LEU A 816 -12.33 -8.01 -35.53
N PRO A 817 -12.06 -8.60 -36.70
CA PRO A 817 -13.05 -8.67 -37.78
C PRO A 817 -14.29 -9.50 -37.44
N TRP A 818 -14.17 -10.49 -36.55
CA TRP A 818 -15.31 -11.29 -36.09
C TRP A 818 -16.18 -10.55 -35.06
N ALA A 819 -15.60 -9.64 -34.28
CA ALA A 819 -16.39 -8.75 -33.40
C ALA A 819 -17.38 -7.89 -34.17
N SER A 820 -17.00 -7.37 -35.33
CA SER A 820 -17.92 -6.68 -36.24
C SER A 820 -19.06 -7.60 -36.74
N ARG A 821 -18.70 -8.84 -37.16
CA ARG A 821 -19.69 -9.85 -37.56
C ARG A 821 -20.63 -10.27 -36.43
N GLU A 822 -20.09 -10.40 -35.22
CA GLU A 822 -20.83 -10.73 -34.02
C GLU A 822 -21.93 -9.70 -33.75
N ILE A 823 -21.62 -8.42 -33.65
CA ILE A 823 -22.63 -7.40 -33.35
C ILE A 823 -23.63 -7.21 -34.48
N GLN A 824 -23.25 -7.42 -35.72
CA GLN A 824 -24.17 -7.42 -36.86
C GLN A 824 -25.15 -8.60 -36.83
N ARG A 825 -24.66 -9.81 -36.50
CA ARG A 825 -25.53 -10.99 -36.33
C ARG A 825 -26.45 -10.84 -35.11
N VAL A 826 -25.98 -10.26 -34.02
CA VAL A 826 -26.78 -9.91 -32.84
C VAL A 826 -27.88 -8.91 -33.19
N LYS A 827 -27.56 -7.88 -34.01
CA LYS A 827 -28.52 -6.91 -34.49
C LYS A 827 -29.65 -7.58 -35.32
N ALA A 828 -29.33 -8.57 -36.14
CA ALA A 828 -30.30 -9.32 -36.89
C ALA A 828 -31.27 -10.16 -36.01
N LEU A 829 -30.87 -10.49 -34.80
CA LEU A 829 -31.65 -11.27 -33.84
C LEU A 829 -32.55 -10.42 -32.92
N ARG A 830 -32.21 -9.15 -32.72
CA ARG A 830 -32.87 -8.27 -31.73
C ARG A 830 -33.40 -7.01 -32.41
N PRO A 831 -34.64 -6.61 -32.13
CA PRO A 831 -35.27 -5.47 -32.83
C PRO A 831 -34.74 -4.10 -32.40
N ALA A 832 -34.16 -3.96 -31.18
CA ALA A 832 -33.73 -2.69 -30.64
C ALA A 832 -32.21 -2.74 -30.27
N VAL A 833 -31.36 -2.62 -31.30
CA VAL A 833 -29.89 -2.57 -31.13
C VAL A 833 -29.34 -1.29 -31.73
N THR A 834 -28.67 -0.51 -30.92
CA THR A 834 -27.80 0.60 -31.37
C THR A 834 -26.38 0.12 -31.43
N MET A 835 -25.72 0.30 -32.56
CA MET A 835 -24.35 -0.13 -32.78
C MET A 835 -23.37 1.07 -32.80
N LEU A 836 -22.25 0.92 -32.12
CA LEU A 836 -21.08 1.74 -32.27
C LEU A 836 -19.94 0.85 -32.78
N GLU A 837 -19.58 1.00 -34.06
CA GLU A 837 -18.62 0.13 -34.76
C GLU A 837 -17.44 0.94 -35.31
N GLY A 838 -16.24 0.37 -35.26
CA GLY A 838 -15.03 0.99 -35.76
C GLY A 838 -14.80 2.37 -35.17
N GLN A 839 -14.48 3.34 -36.01
CA GLN A 839 -14.21 4.74 -35.60
C GLN A 839 -15.42 5.45 -34.96
N GLN A 840 -16.62 4.86 -35.02
CA GLN A 840 -17.78 5.40 -34.34
C GLN A 840 -17.86 4.94 -32.86
N ALA A 841 -17.10 3.95 -32.46
CA ALA A 841 -17.05 3.38 -31.12
C ALA A 841 -16.20 4.23 -30.16
N THR A 842 -16.36 5.56 -30.18
CA THR A 842 -15.61 6.47 -29.32
C THR A 842 -16.15 6.47 -27.91
N LYS A 843 -15.25 6.69 -26.93
CA LYS A 843 -15.59 6.80 -25.51
C LYS A 843 -16.67 7.86 -25.26
N GLY A 844 -16.56 9.04 -25.85
CA GLY A 844 -17.53 10.13 -25.70
C GLY A 844 -18.94 9.74 -26.17
N ARG A 845 -19.07 9.09 -27.34
CA ARG A 845 -20.37 8.62 -27.86
C ARG A 845 -20.96 7.52 -26.97
N PHE A 846 -20.14 6.59 -26.53
CA PHE A 846 -20.59 5.53 -25.61
C PHE A 846 -21.13 6.13 -24.31
N LEU A 847 -20.36 6.99 -23.62
CA LEU A 847 -20.77 7.61 -22.37
C LEU A 847 -22.06 8.44 -22.50
N GLY A 848 -22.25 9.11 -23.63
CA GLY A 848 -23.46 9.90 -23.91
C GLY A 848 -24.73 9.05 -24.15
N LEU A 849 -24.57 7.80 -24.53
CA LEU A 849 -25.68 6.90 -24.85
C LEU A 849 -25.97 5.86 -23.77
N ALA A 850 -24.98 5.41 -23.04
CA ALA A 850 -25.02 4.22 -22.20
C ALA A 850 -26.19 4.20 -21.20
N SER A 851 -26.54 5.33 -20.59
CA SER A 851 -27.65 5.43 -19.61
C SER A 851 -29.05 5.21 -20.20
N GLN A 852 -29.20 5.24 -21.53
CA GLN A 852 -30.45 5.05 -22.24
C GLN A 852 -30.76 3.56 -22.47
N PHE A 853 -29.78 2.69 -22.31
CA PHE A 853 -29.87 1.26 -22.60
C PHE A 853 -29.91 0.43 -21.33
N GLN A 854 -30.57 -0.72 -21.41
CA GLN A 854 -30.60 -1.69 -20.33
C GLN A 854 -29.55 -2.77 -20.48
N ASP A 855 -29.21 -3.14 -21.70
CA ASP A 855 -28.19 -4.14 -22.00
C ASP A 855 -27.03 -3.49 -22.75
N LEU A 856 -25.83 -3.92 -22.42
CA LEU A 856 -24.58 -3.53 -23.08
C LEU A 856 -23.87 -4.75 -23.63
N HIS A 857 -23.24 -4.61 -24.79
CA HIS A 857 -22.44 -5.65 -25.38
C HIS A 857 -21.15 -5.04 -25.94
N PHE A 858 -20.01 -5.45 -25.40
CA PHE A 858 -18.70 -5.04 -25.81
C PHE A 858 -18.01 -6.19 -26.54
N ALA A 859 -17.87 -6.07 -27.85
CA ALA A 859 -17.04 -6.94 -28.69
C ALA A 859 -15.77 -6.16 -29.05
N THR A 860 -14.87 -5.99 -28.08
CA THR A 860 -13.65 -5.19 -28.15
C THR A 860 -12.57 -5.77 -27.24
N HIS A 861 -11.34 -5.28 -27.35
CA HIS A 861 -10.29 -5.66 -26.42
C HIS A 861 -10.58 -5.15 -25.01
N GLY A 862 -10.46 -6.05 -24.03
CA GLY A 862 -10.42 -5.73 -22.61
C GLY A 862 -8.98 -5.89 -22.12
N VAL A 863 -8.35 -4.81 -21.71
CA VAL A 863 -6.99 -4.84 -21.15
C VAL A 863 -7.12 -4.89 -19.64
N LEU A 864 -6.74 -6.04 -19.08
CA LEU A 864 -6.73 -6.27 -17.64
C LEU A 864 -5.31 -6.10 -17.11
N ASP A 865 -5.11 -5.26 -16.11
CA ASP A 865 -3.83 -5.10 -15.40
C ASP A 865 -3.90 -5.86 -14.06
N PRO A 866 -3.26 -7.04 -13.94
CA PRO A 866 -3.33 -7.85 -12.73
C PRO A 866 -2.63 -7.21 -11.53
N SER A 867 -1.63 -6.37 -11.79
CA SER A 867 -0.87 -5.68 -10.76
C SER A 867 -1.58 -4.40 -10.29
N ARG A 868 -2.39 -3.81 -11.19
CA ARG A 868 -3.16 -2.59 -10.95
C ARG A 868 -4.55 -2.72 -11.56
N PRO A 869 -5.44 -3.48 -10.92
CA PRO A 869 -6.77 -3.76 -11.44
C PRO A 869 -7.58 -2.51 -11.82
N GLU A 870 -7.35 -1.39 -11.12
CA GLU A 870 -7.97 -0.10 -11.39
C GLU A 870 -7.55 0.55 -12.71
N ARG A 871 -6.44 0.10 -13.30
CA ARG A 871 -5.98 0.53 -14.63
C ARG A 871 -6.55 -0.29 -15.78
N SER A 872 -7.31 -1.32 -15.44
CA SER A 872 -8.00 -2.12 -16.46
C SER A 872 -9.01 -1.26 -17.22
N TYR A 873 -9.13 -1.50 -18.52
CA TYR A 873 -10.02 -0.73 -19.40
C TYR A 873 -10.55 -1.56 -20.57
N LEU A 874 -11.62 -1.07 -21.17
CA LEU A 874 -12.11 -1.54 -22.47
C LEU A 874 -11.58 -0.60 -23.56
N LEU A 875 -11.09 -1.17 -24.66
CA LEU A 875 -10.58 -0.39 -25.78
C LEU A 875 -11.72 0.28 -26.54
N MET A 876 -11.55 1.57 -26.83
CA MET A 876 -12.48 2.39 -27.61
C MET A 876 -11.73 3.02 -28.78
N ALA A 877 -12.46 3.56 -29.75
CA ALA A 877 -11.87 4.34 -30.84
C ALA A 877 -11.41 5.71 -30.31
N GLY A 878 -10.25 6.15 -30.75
CA GLY A 878 -9.69 7.46 -30.39
C GLY A 878 -8.32 7.70 -31.02
N ASN A 879 -7.80 8.92 -30.88
CA ASN A 879 -6.51 9.33 -31.43
C ASN A 879 -5.37 9.21 -30.39
N ASP A 880 -5.68 9.38 -29.12
CA ASP A 880 -4.73 9.26 -28.02
C ASP A 880 -5.16 8.21 -27.00
N ASP A 881 -4.26 7.89 -26.08
CA ASP A 881 -4.48 6.90 -25.03
C ASP A 881 -5.65 7.26 -24.09
N GLY A 882 -5.87 8.53 -23.82
CA GLY A 882 -6.96 9.01 -22.98
C GLY A 882 -8.32 8.76 -23.61
N GLU A 883 -8.45 8.94 -24.94
CA GLU A 883 -9.65 8.68 -25.71
C GLU A 883 -9.90 7.17 -25.88
N LYS A 884 -8.84 6.38 -26.07
CA LYS A 884 -8.92 4.93 -26.32
C LYS A 884 -9.29 4.11 -25.10
N ARG A 885 -9.13 4.63 -23.89
CA ARG A 885 -9.32 3.84 -22.66
C ARG A 885 -10.65 4.20 -21.99
N LEU A 886 -11.60 3.27 -21.98
CA LEU A 886 -12.79 3.32 -21.13
C LEU A 886 -12.46 2.57 -19.84
N GLY A 887 -11.95 3.32 -18.86
CA GLY A 887 -11.46 2.78 -17.60
C GLY A 887 -12.57 2.48 -16.59
N ILE A 888 -12.21 1.77 -15.54
CA ILE A 888 -13.08 1.37 -14.43
C ILE A 888 -13.82 2.56 -13.82
N GLU A 889 -13.13 3.69 -13.63
CA GLU A 889 -13.71 4.92 -13.09
C GLU A 889 -14.89 5.44 -13.92
N GLN A 890 -14.73 5.47 -15.25
CA GLN A 890 -15.79 5.93 -16.15
C GLN A 890 -16.95 4.95 -16.20
N ILE A 891 -16.66 3.63 -16.16
CA ILE A 891 -17.69 2.58 -16.13
C ILE A 891 -18.48 2.67 -14.83
N ALA A 892 -17.83 2.74 -13.67
CA ALA A 892 -18.48 2.82 -12.37
C ALA A 892 -19.32 4.10 -12.18
N ALA A 893 -18.97 5.18 -12.89
CA ALA A 893 -19.71 6.44 -12.87
C ALA A 893 -20.99 6.41 -13.73
N LEU A 894 -21.19 5.39 -14.58
CA LEU A 894 -22.40 5.25 -15.38
C LEU A 894 -23.62 4.87 -14.50
N THR A 895 -24.80 5.14 -15.03
CA THR A 895 -26.06 4.72 -14.38
C THR A 895 -26.87 3.89 -15.38
N PHE A 896 -26.95 2.59 -15.14
CA PHE A 896 -27.76 1.67 -15.93
C PHE A 896 -29.13 1.38 -15.29
N ARG A 897 -30.08 0.98 -16.09
CA ARG A 897 -31.43 0.63 -15.63
C ARG A 897 -31.58 -0.87 -15.28
N GLY A 898 -30.48 -1.49 -14.80
CA GLY A 898 -30.54 -2.85 -14.23
C GLY A 898 -30.58 -3.99 -15.27
N GLY A 899 -29.69 -3.98 -16.25
CA GLY A 899 -29.61 -4.96 -17.33
C GLY A 899 -28.42 -5.93 -17.26
N LEU A 900 -27.99 -6.34 -18.42
CA LEU A 900 -26.91 -7.28 -18.69
C LEU A 900 -25.75 -6.57 -19.37
N ALA A 901 -24.54 -6.71 -18.82
CA ALA A 901 -23.31 -6.33 -19.49
C ALA A 901 -22.60 -7.58 -20.05
N ILE A 902 -22.26 -7.57 -21.31
CA ILE A 902 -21.54 -8.65 -22.00
C ILE A 902 -20.18 -8.13 -22.40
N LEU A 903 -19.13 -8.77 -21.92
CA LEU A 903 -17.74 -8.50 -22.21
C LEU A 903 -17.20 -9.63 -23.08
N SER A 904 -17.46 -9.51 -24.38
CA SER A 904 -17.21 -10.56 -25.37
C SER A 904 -15.75 -10.67 -25.80
N ALA A 905 -14.87 -9.76 -25.36
CA ALA A 905 -13.45 -9.81 -25.64
C ALA A 905 -12.65 -9.34 -24.43
N CYS A 906 -11.88 -10.24 -23.85
CA CYS A 906 -10.90 -9.91 -22.83
C CYS A 906 -9.53 -10.41 -23.23
N GLU A 907 -8.59 -9.52 -23.39
CA GLU A 907 -7.19 -9.86 -23.46
C GLU A 907 -6.66 -9.93 -22.03
N THR A 908 -6.67 -11.13 -21.44
CA THR A 908 -6.00 -11.33 -20.18
C THR A 908 -4.51 -11.10 -20.42
N ALA A 909 -3.95 -10.04 -19.83
CA ALA A 909 -2.52 -9.83 -19.85
C ALA A 909 -1.83 -11.08 -19.28
N VAL A 910 -0.97 -11.68 -20.07
CA VAL A 910 -0.12 -12.79 -19.68
C VAL A 910 0.92 -12.24 -18.71
N GLY A 911 0.67 -12.41 -17.42
CA GLY A 911 1.59 -12.05 -16.35
C GLY A 911 1.32 -12.94 -15.14
N GLU A 912 2.35 -13.50 -14.56
CA GLU A 912 2.36 -14.59 -13.57
C GLU A 912 1.72 -14.28 -12.20
N ARG A 913 1.06 -13.15 -11.98
CA ARG A 913 0.46 -12.79 -10.67
C ARG A 913 -0.99 -12.32 -10.78
N VAL A 914 -1.89 -13.19 -10.32
CA VAL A 914 -3.31 -12.97 -9.95
C VAL A 914 -4.17 -12.18 -10.95
N PRO A 915 -4.52 -12.73 -12.12
CA PRO A 915 -5.45 -12.08 -13.07
C PRO A 915 -6.90 -11.93 -12.56
N GLY A 916 -7.33 -12.71 -11.55
CA GLY A 916 -8.71 -12.71 -11.05
C GLY A 916 -9.18 -11.37 -10.47
N ALA A 917 -8.30 -10.62 -9.82
CA ALA A 917 -8.64 -9.32 -9.22
C ALA A 917 -9.07 -8.29 -10.28
N ALA A 918 -8.44 -8.26 -11.44
CA ALA A 918 -8.76 -7.32 -12.51
C ALA A 918 -10.14 -7.58 -13.13
N LEU A 919 -10.51 -8.85 -13.35
CA LEU A 919 -11.86 -9.22 -13.83
C LEU A 919 -12.94 -8.91 -12.80
N ILE A 920 -12.66 -9.19 -11.52
CA ILE A 920 -13.55 -8.84 -10.41
C ILE A 920 -13.78 -7.34 -10.37
N THR A 921 -12.74 -6.55 -10.55
CA THR A 921 -12.78 -5.09 -10.51
C THR A 921 -13.63 -4.53 -11.66
N LEU A 922 -13.44 -5.04 -12.87
CA LEU A 922 -14.24 -4.62 -14.02
C LEU A 922 -15.73 -5.03 -13.85
N ALA A 923 -15.99 -6.24 -13.38
CA ALA A 923 -17.33 -6.71 -13.08
C ALA A 923 -17.98 -5.89 -11.95
N ALA A 924 -17.24 -5.56 -10.90
CA ALA A 924 -17.73 -4.71 -9.83
C ALA A 924 -18.06 -3.29 -10.32
N ALA A 925 -17.26 -2.72 -11.23
CA ALA A 925 -17.57 -1.41 -11.85
C ALA A 925 -18.89 -1.41 -12.63
N PHE A 926 -19.16 -2.44 -13.43
CA PHE A 926 -20.44 -2.60 -14.10
C PHE A 926 -21.60 -2.85 -13.12
N SER A 927 -21.37 -3.57 -12.04
CA SER A 927 -22.35 -3.76 -10.98
C SER A 927 -22.70 -2.46 -10.30
N GLN A 928 -21.71 -1.64 -9.96
CA GLN A 928 -21.90 -0.30 -9.38
C GLN A 928 -22.65 0.62 -10.35
N ALA A 929 -22.38 0.51 -11.64
CA ALA A 929 -23.10 1.22 -12.68
C ALA A 929 -24.57 0.78 -12.80
N GLY A 930 -25.00 -0.28 -12.09
CA GLY A 930 -26.37 -0.78 -12.04
C GLY A 930 -26.62 -2.05 -12.88
N SER A 931 -25.58 -2.69 -13.43
CA SER A 931 -25.73 -3.97 -14.13
C SER A 931 -26.06 -5.09 -13.15
N LYS A 932 -27.13 -5.87 -13.41
CA LYS A 932 -27.54 -6.99 -12.57
C LYS A 932 -26.85 -8.29 -12.91
N SER A 933 -26.26 -8.39 -14.08
CA SER A 933 -25.51 -9.56 -14.51
C SER A 933 -24.43 -9.16 -15.51
N ILE A 934 -23.34 -9.87 -15.46
CA ILE A 934 -22.22 -9.66 -16.35
C ILE A 934 -21.82 -11.01 -16.95
N VAL A 935 -21.70 -11.08 -18.26
CA VAL A 935 -21.06 -12.21 -18.96
C VAL A 935 -19.67 -11.76 -19.34
N ALA A 936 -18.66 -12.48 -18.86
CA ALA A 936 -17.25 -12.11 -19.08
C ALA A 936 -16.40 -13.36 -19.36
N SER A 937 -15.29 -13.20 -20.04
CA SER A 937 -14.34 -14.28 -20.30
C SER A 937 -13.22 -14.35 -19.27
N LEU A 938 -12.79 -15.55 -18.92
CA LEU A 938 -11.68 -15.85 -18.01
C LEU A 938 -10.30 -15.83 -18.68
N TRP A 939 -10.24 -15.87 -20.00
CA TRP A 939 -9.02 -15.83 -20.81
C TRP A 939 -9.32 -15.36 -22.23
N LYS A 940 -8.24 -15.09 -22.98
CA LYS A 940 -8.33 -14.71 -24.38
C LYS A 940 -8.85 -15.88 -25.22
N VAL A 941 -9.99 -15.68 -25.88
CA VAL A 941 -10.64 -16.70 -26.72
C VAL A 941 -10.45 -16.41 -28.19
N ASN A 942 -10.71 -17.42 -29.00
CA ASN A 942 -10.78 -17.28 -30.45
C ASN A 942 -11.96 -16.38 -30.83
N ASP A 943 -11.69 -15.34 -31.62
CA ASP A 943 -12.65 -14.34 -32.05
C ASP A 943 -13.87 -14.94 -32.79
N SER A 944 -13.64 -15.96 -33.65
CA SER A 944 -14.70 -16.66 -34.37
C SER A 944 -15.64 -17.47 -33.45
N ALA A 945 -15.06 -18.28 -32.57
CA ALA A 945 -15.80 -19.11 -31.61
C ALA A 945 -16.61 -18.25 -30.65
N THR A 946 -16.01 -17.14 -30.20
CA THR A 946 -16.69 -16.15 -29.38
C THR A 946 -17.92 -15.58 -30.05
N ALA A 947 -17.81 -15.18 -31.33
CA ALA A 947 -18.91 -14.63 -32.08
C ALA A 947 -20.08 -15.63 -32.19
N ASP A 948 -19.81 -16.93 -32.41
CA ASP A 948 -20.83 -17.97 -32.46
C ASP A 948 -21.50 -18.21 -31.12
N LEU A 949 -20.74 -18.31 -30.04
CA LEU A 949 -21.28 -18.45 -28.69
C LEU A 949 -22.18 -17.28 -28.32
N MET A 950 -21.76 -16.04 -28.59
CA MET A 950 -22.55 -14.84 -28.25
C MET A 950 -23.82 -14.73 -29.05
N VAL A 951 -23.80 -15.09 -30.33
CA VAL A 951 -24.99 -15.12 -31.17
C VAL A 951 -26.01 -16.16 -30.65
N ASP A 952 -25.55 -17.35 -30.26
CA ASP A 952 -26.41 -18.39 -29.70
C ASP A 952 -26.91 -18.01 -28.29
N PHE A 953 -26.10 -17.34 -27.50
CA PHE A 953 -26.52 -16.76 -26.23
C PHE A 953 -27.65 -15.74 -26.42
N HIS A 954 -27.47 -14.77 -27.30
CA HIS A 954 -28.52 -13.78 -27.61
C HIS A 954 -29.80 -14.42 -28.18
N ARG A 955 -29.67 -15.45 -29.01
CA ARG A 955 -30.81 -16.21 -29.53
C ARG A 955 -31.59 -16.89 -28.39
N SER A 956 -30.85 -17.47 -27.44
CA SER A 956 -31.43 -18.21 -26.31
C SER A 956 -32.05 -17.29 -25.27
N LEU A 957 -31.55 -16.06 -25.09
CA LEU A 957 -32.15 -15.05 -24.21
C LEU A 957 -33.61 -14.68 -24.56
N ARG A 958 -34.12 -15.08 -25.75
CA ARG A 958 -35.52 -14.86 -26.14
C ARG A 958 -36.51 -15.62 -25.27
N THR A 959 -36.12 -16.81 -24.80
CA THR A 959 -36.98 -17.75 -24.11
C THR A 959 -36.46 -18.25 -22.79
N LEU A 960 -35.19 -18.06 -22.53
CA LEU A 960 -34.49 -18.56 -21.35
C LEU A 960 -33.98 -17.40 -20.47
N ASP A 961 -33.75 -17.68 -19.19
CA ASP A 961 -32.99 -16.80 -18.32
C ASP A 961 -31.54 -16.78 -18.73
N ARG A 962 -30.73 -15.88 -18.13
CA ARG A 962 -29.33 -15.62 -18.51
C ARG A 962 -28.44 -16.84 -18.31
N ALA A 963 -28.60 -17.56 -17.19
CA ALA A 963 -27.83 -18.75 -16.88
C ALA A 963 -28.16 -19.91 -17.84
N ALA A 964 -29.44 -20.14 -18.08
CA ALA A 964 -29.89 -21.18 -19.02
C ALA A 964 -29.56 -20.82 -20.47
N ALA A 965 -29.57 -19.54 -20.83
CA ALA A 965 -29.15 -19.07 -22.15
C ALA A 965 -27.64 -19.28 -22.39
N LEU A 966 -26.80 -18.95 -21.39
CA LEU A 966 -25.38 -19.19 -21.50
C LEU A 966 -25.04 -20.69 -21.55
N GLN A 967 -25.65 -21.47 -20.67
CA GLN A 967 -25.51 -22.93 -20.69
C GLN A 967 -25.86 -23.50 -22.06
N ARG A 968 -27.00 -23.08 -22.65
CA ARG A 968 -27.43 -23.58 -23.97
C ARG A 968 -26.46 -23.22 -25.08
N ALA A 969 -25.88 -22.01 -25.06
CA ALA A 969 -24.86 -21.60 -26.01
C ALA A 969 -23.59 -22.45 -25.87
N GLN A 970 -23.14 -22.67 -24.64
CA GLN A 970 -21.99 -23.54 -24.33
C GLN A 970 -22.21 -24.98 -24.79
N LEU A 971 -23.40 -25.55 -24.51
CA LEU A 971 -23.75 -26.89 -24.95
C LEU A 971 -23.85 -27.01 -26.49
N ALA A 972 -24.22 -25.94 -27.19
CA ALA A 972 -24.23 -25.94 -28.67
C ALA A 972 -22.79 -26.05 -29.19
N MET A 973 -21.84 -25.30 -28.62
CA MET A 973 -20.42 -25.37 -28.97
C MET A 973 -19.81 -26.76 -28.67
N MET A 974 -20.15 -27.36 -27.54
CA MET A 974 -19.68 -28.70 -27.19
C MET A 974 -20.07 -29.76 -28.20
N ARG A 975 -21.11 -29.52 -29.04
CA ARG A 975 -21.57 -30.41 -30.10
C ARG A 975 -20.89 -30.20 -31.44
N THR A 976 -20.20 -29.06 -31.58
CA THR A 976 -19.42 -28.73 -32.79
C THR A 976 -18.04 -29.36 -32.69
N PRO A 977 -17.58 -30.19 -33.63
CA PRO A 977 -16.31 -30.88 -33.52
C PRO A 977 -15.12 -29.97 -33.27
N ASP A 978 -15.08 -28.80 -33.91
CA ASP A 978 -13.99 -27.84 -33.83
C ASP A 978 -13.98 -27.04 -32.50
N ASP A 979 -15.11 -26.93 -31.80
CA ASP A 979 -15.26 -26.08 -30.62
C ASP A 979 -15.49 -26.89 -29.32
N ARG A 980 -15.38 -28.23 -29.37
CA ARG A 980 -15.61 -29.10 -28.19
C ARG A 980 -14.64 -28.90 -27.05
N HIS A 981 -13.43 -28.47 -27.37
CA HIS A 981 -12.41 -28.26 -26.36
C HIS A 981 -12.84 -27.16 -25.39
N PRO A 982 -12.70 -27.34 -24.05
CA PRO A 982 -13.13 -26.36 -23.05
C PRO A 982 -12.55 -24.95 -23.23
N TYR A 983 -11.42 -24.83 -23.93
CA TYR A 983 -10.83 -23.54 -24.30
C TYR A 983 -11.83 -22.60 -24.98
N TYR A 984 -12.70 -23.11 -25.84
CA TYR A 984 -13.62 -22.31 -26.65
C TYR A 984 -14.90 -21.92 -25.92
N TRP A 985 -15.52 -22.83 -25.17
CA TRP A 985 -16.84 -22.62 -24.57
C TRP A 985 -16.80 -22.32 -23.07
N ALA A 986 -15.77 -22.81 -22.34
CA ALA A 986 -15.71 -22.66 -20.90
C ALA A 986 -15.10 -21.34 -20.43
N SER A 987 -14.63 -20.52 -21.35
CA SER A 987 -14.08 -19.20 -21.07
C SER A 987 -15.09 -18.24 -20.48
N PHE A 988 -16.38 -18.35 -20.89
CA PHE A 988 -17.40 -17.41 -20.48
C PHE A 988 -18.13 -17.85 -19.23
N ILE A 989 -18.20 -16.92 -18.27
CA ILE A 989 -18.93 -17.09 -17.02
C ILE A 989 -20.02 -16.03 -16.88
N LEU A 990 -21.09 -16.37 -16.18
CA LEU A 990 -22.12 -15.43 -15.76
C LEU A 990 -21.81 -15.00 -14.32
N ILE A 991 -21.59 -13.72 -14.10
CA ILE A 991 -21.40 -13.10 -12.78
C ILE A 991 -22.71 -12.41 -12.40
N GLY A 992 -23.23 -12.69 -11.20
CA GLY A 992 -24.46 -12.09 -10.70
C GLY A 992 -25.74 -12.90 -10.99
N GLY A 993 -26.88 -12.21 -11.05
CA GLY A 993 -28.21 -12.83 -11.13
C GLY A 993 -28.61 -13.36 -12.50
N ARG A 994 -29.73 -14.12 -12.51
CA ARG A 994 -30.37 -14.74 -13.67
C ARG A 994 -30.84 -13.75 -14.72
#